data_fe5f30b661cc02670f7984fc22e3a396
#
_entry.id   fe5f30b661cc02670f7984fc22e3a396
#
_cell.length_a   1.000
_cell.length_b   1.000
_cell.length_c   1.000
_cell.angle_alpha   90.00
_cell.angle_beta   90.00
_cell.angle_gamma   90.00
#
_symmetry.space_group_name_H-M   'P 1'
#
loop_
_entity.id
_entity.type
_entity.pdbx_description
1 polymer ?
#
loop_
_entity_poly.entity_id
_entity_poly.type
_entity_poly.pdbx_seq_one_letter_code
_entity_poly.pdbx_strand_id
1 'polypeptide(L)'
;MTYPNNFEEKIGFSAIRSLLQSYCLSPLGMAEVEAMQLSPDETIVSEAHAQTNEYRLLLEQMPDFPLHHVFDVRECVRKARISNAHLEVHDFFDLRRSLFTIHQVVSILHPDAPENRVGEALYSLADGIATHPQLVQRIDQIIDSYGRLRDTASPELARIRRELAQSSGAVSRVLHRILTTFQAEGMVEKDVTPTVRDGRLVLPITPSLKRKVNGIVHDESATGRTLFVEPAEVVEANNKIRALESEERQEVLRILTKLTQHVRPHVHEILDALHFLGQLDFIQAKVHFAEVFRAISPQVSAEPCVDWIAARHPLLEERLQRHGAKIVPLDITLSAEKRILIISGPNAGGKSVCLKTVGLLQYMLQCGVPIPVSERSKCGIFTDLMIDIGDEQSIENDLSTYSSHLYNMKNMMRQAQPTSLILIDELGTGTEPQIGSAIAESILNQFYRKGAWAVITTHYQNLKHFADHHPEVANGAMLYDRHEMRALFQLAIGRPGSSFAIEIARKIGLPENVIAEASEIVGSDYIQSDKYLQDIVRDKRYWEGKRQTIRQQEKDAEQVIAQYEQAKNDLQRQRKQILAQAKAEAEQLLQEGNRRIENAIKAIKEAQAEKETTRKIREELQQFTQTVKKEPVKEQGLLTQDEFEKKIEQLKQRQQRKEKRSQEKAQREQQMAEKLRNAVSATAEIASRTLMVGDAVRIKGTTTVGLLERVDSAKGVVIFGGMRSTVALQRLERVKDGVQTAPIAAATQHLSHATRATIDQHKQQFHQDLDLRGMRGDAALNAVQHFIDDAILLGMPRVRILHGKGNGILRTLIRQYLATVPNVEHYADEQVQFGGAGITVVDL
;
A
#
# COMPACT_ATOMS: atom_id res chain seq x y z
N MET A 1 -16.24 18.86 8.44
CA MET A 1 -16.44 18.32 9.82
C MET A 1 -16.49 16.81 9.76
N THR A 2 -16.03 16.09 10.81
CA THR A 2 -16.12 14.62 10.86
C THR A 2 -17.04 14.18 12.01
N TYR A 3 -17.79 13.11 11.82
CA TYR A 3 -18.67 12.51 12.83
C TYR A 3 -18.64 10.97 12.73
N PRO A 4 -18.52 10.25 13.82
CA PRO A 4 -18.37 10.64 15.24
C PRO A 4 -16.94 11.14 15.57
N ASN A 5 -16.68 11.49 16.84
CA ASN A 5 -15.38 11.99 17.28
C ASN A 5 -14.23 10.99 17.04
N ASN A 6 -14.51 9.70 17.11
CA ASN A 6 -13.55 8.62 16.81
C ASN A 6 -13.55 8.20 15.33
N PHE A 7 -13.88 9.12 14.43
CA PHE A 7 -13.95 8.88 12.99
C PHE A 7 -12.66 8.25 12.44
N GLU A 8 -11.50 8.83 12.77
CA GLU A 8 -10.20 8.34 12.29
C GLU A 8 -9.92 6.89 12.69
N GLU A 9 -10.27 6.50 13.92
CA GLU A 9 -10.11 5.12 14.39
C GLU A 9 -11.02 4.16 13.62
N LYS A 10 -12.28 4.54 13.41
CA LYS A 10 -13.28 3.71 12.72
C LYS A 10 -12.92 3.42 11.27
N ILE A 11 -12.33 4.38 10.56
CA ILE A 11 -11.86 4.19 9.18
C ILE A 11 -10.44 3.60 9.11
N GLY A 12 -9.71 3.53 10.23
CA GLY A 12 -8.33 3.05 10.30
C GLY A 12 -7.29 4.10 9.93
N PHE A 13 -7.63 5.40 9.91
CA PHE A 13 -6.69 6.46 9.55
C PHE A 13 -5.58 6.65 10.58
N SER A 14 -5.82 6.35 11.86
CA SER A 14 -4.79 6.38 12.90
C SER A 14 -3.56 5.51 12.53
N ALA A 15 -3.78 4.37 11.86
CA ALA A 15 -2.68 3.53 11.37
C ALA A 15 -1.95 4.18 10.18
N ILE A 16 -2.64 4.89 9.28
CA ILE A 16 -2.02 5.67 8.20
C ILE A 16 -1.18 6.81 8.78
N ARG A 17 -1.71 7.50 9.81
CA ARG A 17 -0.99 8.57 10.52
C ARG A 17 0.31 8.03 11.13
N SER A 18 0.25 6.90 11.83
CA SER A 18 1.44 6.24 12.40
C SER A 18 2.43 5.80 11.32
N LEU A 19 1.95 5.34 10.18
CA LEU A 19 2.79 4.96 9.05
C LEU A 19 3.50 6.17 8.45
N LEU A 20 2.79 7.28 8.23
CA LEU A 20 3.39 8.54 7.76
C LEU A 20 4.43 9.07 8.74
N GLN A 21 4.15 9.03 10.07
CA GLN A 21 5.13 9.38 11.09
C GLN A 21 6.40 8.54 11.01
N SER A 22 6.28 7.25 10.68
CA SER A 22 7.44 6.36 10.52
C SER A 22 8.29 6.68 9.28
N TYR A 23 7.74 7.39 8.31
CA TYR A 23 8.45 7.83 7.12
C TYR A 23 9.07 9.22 7.26
N CYS A 24 8.71 9.99 8.30
CA CYS A 24 9.35 11.26 8.60
C CYS A 24 10.78 11.07 9.09
N LEU A 25 11.66 11.97 8.70
CA LEU A 25 13.07 12.01 9.12
C LEU A 25 13.24 12.57 10.52
N SER A 26 12.28 13.38 10.97
CA SER A 26 12.44 14.20 12.17
C SER A 26 11.14 14.36 12.98
N PRO A 27 11.26 14.75 14.26
CA PRO A 27 10.10 15.16 15.05
C PRO A 27 9.36 16.38 14.49
N LEU A 28 10.00 17.19 13.62
CA LEU A 28 9.34 18.32 12.95
C LEU A 28 8.29 17.81 11.97
N GLY A 29 8.64 16.88 11.08
CA GLY A 29 7.69 16.26 10.17
C GLY A 29 6.62 15.45 10.89
N MET A 30 6.98 14.73 11.96
CA MET A 30 6.00 14.01 12.80
C MET A 30 4.95 14.96 13.40
N ALA A 31 5.35 16.17 13.80
CA ALA A 31 4.44 17.18 14.32
C ALA A 31 3.45 17.66 13.25
N GLU A 32 3.90 17.80 11.99
CA GLU A 32 3.01 18.15 10.86
C GLU A 32 2.00 17.01 10.57
N VAL A 33 2.46 15.75 10.64
CA VAL A 33 1.56 14.57 10.51
C VAL A 33 0.52 14.58 11.64
N GLU A 34 0.89 14.95 12.86
CA GLU A 34 -0.04 15.01 13.99
C GLU A 34 -1.04 16.16 13.86
N ALA A 35 -0.59 17.32 13.38
CA ALA A 35 -1.41 18.49 13.14
C ALA A 35 -2.34 18.36 11.91
N MET A 36 -2.12 17.35 11.06
CA MET A 36 -2.90 17.12 9.83
C MET A 36 -4.39 16.96 10.13
N GLN A 37 -5.23 17.71 9.45
CA GLN A 37 -6.69 17.71 9.58
C GLN A 37 -7.35 17.73 8.22
N LEU A 38 -8.59 17.24 8.18
CA LEU A 38 -9.43 17.29 6.99
C LEU A 38 -9.74 18.74 6.61
N SER A 39 -9.42 19.13 5.37
CA SER A 39 -9.79 20.42 4.80
C SER A 39 -10.99 20.28 3.85
N PRO A 40 -12.02 21.15 4.00
CA PRO A 40 -13.10 21.27 3.03
C PRO A 40 -12.78 22.25 1.90
N ASP A 41 -11.61 22.90 1.90
CA ASP A 41 -11.18 23.88 0.92
C ASP A 41 -10.40 23.21 -0.20
N GLU A 42 -10.90 23.28 -1.41
CA GLU A 42 -10.30 22.70 -2.61
C GLU A 42 -8.91 23.29 -2.89
N THR A 43 -8.71 24.58 -2.65
CA THR A 43 -7.43 25.25 -2.94
C THR A 43 -6.33 24.72 -2.03
N ILE A 44 -6.60 24.55 -0.73
CA ILE A 44 -5.65 23.99 0.25
C ILE A 44 -5.31 22.52 -0.09
N VAL A 45 -6.35 21.73 -0.42
CA VAL A 45 -6.15 20.32 -0.74
C VAL A 45 -5.39 20.17 -2.06
N SER A 46 -5.74 20.92 -3.09
CA SER A 46 -5.06 20.91 -4.39
C SER A 46 -3.61 21.34 -4.28
N GLU A 47 -3.32 22.38 -3.49
CA GLU A 47 -1.95 22.83 -3.24
C GLU A 47 -1.12 21.75 -2.53
N ALA A 48 -1.66 21.09 -1.49
CA ALA A 48 -0.97 20.01 -0.78
C ALA A 48 -0.66 18.81 -1.70
N HIS A 49 -1.56 18.49 -2.64
CA HIS A 49 -1.33 17.46 -3.65
C HIS A 49 -0.32 17.92 -4.72
N ALA A 50 -0.38 19.19 -5.13
CA ALA A 50 0.58 19.76 -6.08
C ALA A 50 2.00 19.73 -5.50
N GLN A 51 2.18 20.18 -4.25
CA GLN A 51 3.46 20.12 -3.53
C GLN A 51 4.04 18.70 -3.51
N THR A 52 3.19 17.70 -3.23
CA THR A 52 3.62 16.29 -3.21
C THR A 52 4.03 15.78 -4.58
N ASN A 53 3.30 16.16 -5.64
CA ASN A 53 3.62 15.78 -7.01
C ASN A 53 4.91 16.46 -7.51
N GLU A 54 5.05 17.76 -7.25
CA GLU A 54 6.24 18.53 -7.63
C GLU A 54 7.49 17.99 -6.91
N TYR A 55 7.36 17.65 -5.62
CA TYR A 55 8.46 17.09 -4.85
C TYR A 55 8.86 15.69 -5.37
N ARG A 56 7.90 14.86 -5.77
CA ARG A 56 8.19 13.59 -6.43
C ARG A 56 8.97 13.76 -7.72
N LEU A 57 8.54 14.70 -8.58
CA LEU A 57 9.26 15.01 -9.83
C LEU A 57 10.66 15.60 -9.56
N LEU A 58 10.81 16.38 -8.49
CA LEU A 58 12.10 16.89 -8.05
C LEU A 58 13.04 15.75 -7.66
N LEU A 59 12.58 14.77 -6.89
CA LEU A 59 13.39 13.60 -6.51
C LEU A 59 13.76 12.72 -7.71
N GLU A 60 12.92 12.62 -8.74
CA GLU A 60 13.27 11.93 -9.99
C GLU A 60 14.41 12.63 -10.74
N GLN A 61 14.46 13.98 -10.70
CA GLN A 61 15.51 14.78 -11.34
C GLN A 61 16.76 14.91 -10.47
N MET A 62 16.59 14.97 -9.15
CA MET A 62 17.65 15.17 -8.15
C MET A 62 17.48 14.15 -7.01
N PRO A 63 17.94 12.89 -7.19
CA PRO A 63 17.84 11.85 -6.16
C PRO A 63 18.54 12.21 -4.84
N ASP A 64 19.61 13.01 -4.90
CA ASP A 64 20.39 13.47 -3.74
C ASP A 64 19.91 14.85 -3.25
N PHE A 65 18.59 15.05 -3.16
CA PHE A 65 18.04 16.29 -2.60
C PHE A 65 18.51 16.50 -1.15
N PRO A 66 18.99 17.70 -0.77
CA PRO A 66 19.72 17.90 0.49
C PRO A 66 18.83 18.01 1.73
N LEU A 67 17.89 17.08 1.92
CA LEU A 67 17.04 17.00 3.13
C LEU A 67 17.59 15.93 4.10
N HIS A 68 18.83 16.10 4.59
CA HIS A 68 19.49 15.07 5.39
C HIS A 68 19.63 15.40 6.87
N HIS A 69 19.71 16.68 7.24
CA HIS A 69 19.96 17.14 8.60
C HIS A 69 18.78 17.96 9.11
N VAL A 70 17.75 17.27 9.56
CA VAL A 70 16.52 17.86 10.10
C VAL A 70 16.46 17.59 11.59
N PHE A 71 16.83 18.59 12.41
CA PHE A 71 16.86 18.48 13.88
C PHE A 71 15.78 19.35 14.49
N ASP A 72 15.12 18.82 15.51
CA ASP A 72 14.17 19.62 16.27
C ASP A 72 14.88 20.50 17.30
N VAL A 73 15.23 21.70 16.88
CA VAL A 73 15.86 22.72 17.72
C VAL A 73 14.89 23.80 18.19
N ARG A 74 13.57 23.59 18.04
CA ARG A 74 12.55 24.58 18.43
C ARG A 74 12.61 24.99 19.89
N GLU A 75 12.81 24.03 20.79
CA GLU A 75 12.91 24.33 22.22
C GLU A 75 14.15 25.18 22.55
N CYS A 76 15.32 24.85 22.03
CA CYS A 76 16.52 25.60 22.29
C CYS A 76 16.44 27.01 21.69
N VAL A 77 15.89 27.14 20.44
CA VAL A 77 15.66 28.43 19.80
C VAL A 77 14.69 29.30 20.62
N ARG A 78 13.62 28.72 21.18
CA ARG A 78 12.70 29.45 22.10
C ARG A 78 13.41 29.91 23.38
N LYS A 79 14.29 29.09 23.95
CA LYS A 79 15.09 29.45 25.14
C LYS A 79 16.00 30.65 24.87
N ALA A 80 16.50 30.83 23.62
CA ALA A 80 17.32 31.98 23.26
C ALA A 80 16.63 33.32 23.43
N ARG A 81 15.29 33.37 23.51
CA ARG A 81 14.50 34.63 23.81
C ARG A 81 14.69 35.13 25.23
N ILE A 82 15.03 34.23 26.15
CA ILE A 82 15.16 34.58 27.57
C ILE A 82 16.46 35.39 27.75
N SER A 83 16.38 36.54 28.43
CA SER A 83 17.55 37.32 28.75
C SER A 83 18.52 36.55 29.61
N ASN A 84 19.81 36.57 29.28
CA ASN A 84 20.89 35.82 29.96
C ASN A 84 20.84 34.29 29.82
N ALA A 85 19.91 33.72 29.08
CA ALA A 85 20.01 32.32 28.69
C ALA A 85 21.10 32.15 27.62
N HIS A 86 21.75 31.01 27.67
CA HIS A 86 22.66 30.55 26.63
C HIS A 86 22.19 29.19 26.08
N LEU A 87 22.53 28.91 24.84
CA LEU A 87 22.38 27.62 24.22
C LEU A 87 23.65 26.81 24.43
N GLU A 88 23.51 25.51 24.52
CA GLU A 88 24.67 24.59 24.63
C GLU A 88 25.37 24.39 23.28
N VAL A 89 26.57 23.85 23.33
CA VAL A 89 27.38 23.61 22.12
C VAL A 89 26.65 22.69 21.13
N HIS A 90 25.98 21.64 21.62
CA HIS A 90 25.22 20.71 20.79
C HIS A 90 23.98 21.37 20.16
N ASP A 91 23.29 22.27 20.87
CA ASP A 91 22.16 23.05 20.33
C ASP A 91 22.58 23.88 19.12
N PHE A 92 23.73 24.56 19.23
CA PHE A 92 24.28 25.31 18.10
C PHE A 92 24.72 24.45 16.94
N PHE A 93 25.27 23.27 17.23
CA PHE A 93 25.68 22.35 16.19
C PHE A 93 24.49 21.83 15.39
N ASP A 94 23.40 21.48 16.06
CA ASP A 94 22.16 21.03 15.41
C ASP A 94 21.45 22.18 14.69
N LEU A 95 21.41 23.35 15.33
CA LEU A 95 20.88 24.57 14.70
C LEU A 95 21.65 24.92 13.41
N ARG A 96 22.97 24.89 13.47
CA ARG A 96 23.83 25.15 12.30
C ARG A 96 23.54 24.20 11.15
N ARG A 97 23.42 22.90 11.44
CA ARG A 97 23.11 21.87 10.42
C ARG A 97 21.74 22.09 9.81
N SER A 98 20.74 22.34 10.63
CA SER A 98 19.37 22.64 10.17
C SER A 98 19.32 23.91 9.32
N LEU A 99 19.96 25.01 9.75
CA LEU A 99 20.02 26.26 8.99
C LEU A 99 20.76 26.11 7.66
N PHE A 100 21.81 25.28 7.64
CA PHE A 100 22.54 24.98 6.39
C PHE A 100 21.64 24.20 5.41
N THR A 101 20.91 23.19 5.92
CA THR A 101 19.92 22.43 5.12
C THR A 101 18.84 23.36 4.57
N ILE A 102 18.28 24.25 5.43
CA ILE A 102 17.27 25.24 4.99
C ILE A 102 17.83 26.10 3.87
N HIS A 103 19.04 26.63 4.03
CA HIS A 103 19.65 27.47 3.00
C HIS A 103 19.82 26.73 1.67
N GLN A 104 20.30 25.49 1.68
CA GLN A 104 20.44 24.67 0.48
C GLN A 104 19.07 24.40 -0.16
N VAL A 105 18.10 23.98 0.62
CA VAL A 105 16.75 23.65 0.14
C VAL A 105 16.04 24.88 -0.44
N VAL A 106 16.06 26.01 0.26
CA VAL A 106 15.47 27.27 -0.24
C VAL A 106 16.15 27.72 -1.55
N SER A 107 17.47 27.60 -1.65
CA SER A 107 18.19 27.95 -2.88
C SER A 107 17.77 27.08 -4.09
N ILE A 108 17.33 25.85 -3.86
CA ILE A 108 16.85 24.96 -4.92
C ILE A 108 15.38 25.24 -5.25
N LEU A 109 14.52 25.38 -4.24
CA LEU A 109 13.08 25.54 -4.42
C LEU A 109 12.69 26.97 -4.84
N HIS A 110 13.45 27.97 -4.42
CA HIS A 110 13.22 29.39 -4.73
C HIS A 110 14.44 30.00 -5.42
N PRO A 111 14.76 29.59 -6.68
CA PRO A 111 15.87 30.15 -7.45
C PRO A 111 15.56 31.57 -7.92
N ASP A 112 16.60 32.40 -8.03
CA ASP A 112 16.47 33.78 -8.53
C ASP A 112 15.99 33.83 -10.00
N ALA A 113 16.34 32.83 -10.80
CA ALA A 113 15.98 32.74 -12.22
C ALA A 113 14.66 31.95 -12.39
N PRO A 114 13.60 32.53 -12.98
CA PRO A 114 12.33 31.83 -13.14
C PRO A 114 12.39 30.58 -14.03
N GLU A 115 13.40 30.50 -14.89
CA GLU A 115 13.64 29.35 -15.79
C GLU A 115 14.05 28.08 -15.03
N ASN A 116 14.54 28.22 -13.80
CA ASN A 116 15.01 27.13 -12.96
C ASN A 116 13.98 26.69 -11.89
N ARG A 117 12.75 27.17 -11.95
CA ARG A 117 11.69 26.77 -11.00
C ARG A 117 11.35 25.29 -11.18
N VAL A 118 11.35 24.57 -10.09
CA VAL A 118 10.99 23.15 -10.07
C VAL A 118 9.47 22.95 -10.15
N GLY A 119 8.71 23.82 -9.50
CA GLY A 119 7.25 23.83 -9.48
C GLY A 119 6.72 25.08 -8.77
N GLU A 120 5.50 25.47 -9.06
CA GLU A 120 4.91 26.68 -8.49
C GLU A 120 4.49 26.51 -7.01
N ALA A 121 3.99 25.31 -6.64
CA ALA A 121 3.54 25.04 -5.28
C ALA A 121 4.71 24.91 -4.29
N LEU A 122 5.83 24.31 -4.70
CA LEU A 122 7.05 24.26 -3.88
C LEU A 122 7.76 25.61 -3.83
N TYR A 123 7.72 26.37 -4.92
CA TYR A 123 8.23 27.72 -4.96
C TYR A 123 7.47 28.63 -3.97
N SER A 124 6.15 28.61 -3.99
CA SER A 124 5.28 29.32 -3.06
C SER A 124 5.53 28.90 -1.60
N LEU A 125 5.77 27.62 -1.33
CA LEU A 125 6.07 27.12 0.01
C LEU A 125 7.41 27.66 0.55
N ALA A 126 8.39 27.87 -0.32
CA ALA A 126 9.71 28.40 0.03
C ALA A 126 9.76 29.95 0.06
N ASP A 127 8.71 30.61 -0.43
CA ASP A 127 8.67 32.07 -0.51
C ASP A 127 8.64 32.71 0.89
N GLY A 128 9.42 33.74 1.08
CA GLY A 128 9.52 34.46 2.36
C GLY A 128 10.30 33.73 3.46
N ILE A 129 10.82 32.51 3.21
CA ILE A 129 11.63 31.78 4.20
C ILE A 129 13.02 32.40 4.32
N ALA A 130 13.29 32.92 5.53
CA ALA A 130 14.58 33.55 5.81
C ALA A 130 15.70 32.50 5.94
N THR A 131 16.78 32.71 5.20
CA THR A 131 18.02 31.95 5.37
C THR A 131 19.04 32.77 6.13
N HIS A 132 19.84 32.16 6.99
CA HIS A 132 20.78 32.86 7.87
C HIS A 132 22.23 32.42 7.62
N PRO A 133 22.80 32.65 6.42
CA PRO A 133 24.16 32.18 6.08
C PRO A 133 25.23 32.85 6.95
N GLN A 134 25.02 34.10 7.37
CA GLN A 134 25.95 34.79 8.26
C GLN A 134 25.95 34.19 9.67
N LEU A 135 24.81 33.73 10.16
CA LEU A 135 24.71 33.05 11.45
C LEU A 135 25.41 31.68 11.38
N VAL A 136 25.19 30.91 10.31
CA VAL A 136 25.88 29.65 10.06
C VAL A 136 27.40 29.88 10.06
N GLN A 137 27.88 30.89 9.31
CA GLN A 137 29.33 31.21 9.27
C GLN A 137 29.89 31.58 10.64
N ARG A 138 29.13 32.32 11.47
CA ARG A 138 29.56 32.62 12.85
C ARG A 138 29.64 31.39 13.74
N ILE A 139 28.67 30.50 13.62
CA ILE A 139 28.71 29.23 14.37
C ILE A 139 29.92 28.41 13.90
N ASP A 140 30.23 28.33 12.61
CA ASP A 140 31.38 27.63 12.06
C ASP A 140 32.74 28.19 12.53
N GLN A 141 32.81 29.46 12.84
CA GLN A 141 34.01 30.08 13.42
C GLN A 141 34.24 29.61 14.86
N ILE A 142 33.21 29.26 15.58
CA ILE A 142 33.20 28.94 17.01
C ILE A 142 33.18 27.42 17.25
N ILE A 143 32.39 26.67 16.47
CA ILE A 143 32.18 25.24 16.60
C ILE A 143 32.75 24.52 15.37
N ASP A 144 33.41 23.42 15.56
CA ASP A 144 33.99 22.62 14.48
C ASP A 144 32.96 21.66 13.85
N SER A 145 33.41 20.94 12.80
CA SER A 145 32.58 19.94 12.09
C SER A 145 32.19 18.72 12.92
N TYR A 146 32.77 18.55 14.11
CA TYR A 146 32.48 17.46 15.04
C TYR A 146 31.59 17.90 16.23
N GLY A 147 31.11 19.15 16.22
CA GLY A 147 30.30 19.70 17.30
C GLY A 147 31.12 20.07 18.52
N ARG A 148 32.42 20.41 18.41
CA ARG A 148 33.28 20.82 19.50
C ARG A 148 33.64 22.28 19.38
N LEU A 149 33.75 22.96 20.52
CA LEU A 149 34.18 24.34 20.56
C LEU A 149 35.64 24.45 20.13
N ARG A 150 35.91 25.26 19.09
CA ARG A 150 37.27 25.50 18.57
C ARG A 150 38.13 26.19 19.60
N ASP A 151 39.39 25.87 19.65
CA ASP A 151 40.38 26.61 20.50
C ASP A 151 40.50 28.06 20.09
N THR A 152 40.28 28.35 18.82
CA THR A 152 40.31 29.68 18.21
C THR A 152 38.99 30.46 18.38
N ALA A 153 37.99 29.90 19.09
CA ALA A 153 36.68 30.55 19.31
C ALA A 153 36.80 31.90 20.01
N SER A 154 37.84 32.05 20.87
CA SER A 154 38.27 33.36 21.38
C SER A 154 39.78 33.31 21.67
N PRO A 155 40.47 34.47 21.63
CA PRO A 155 41.89 34.54 21.98
C PRO A 155 42.13 34.07 23.45
N GLU A 156 41.16 34.35 24.34
CA GLU A 156 41.22 34.00 25.74
C GLU A 156 41.11 32.50 25.97
N LEU A 157 40.18 31.85 25.30
CA LEU A 157 40.04 30.40 25.34
C LEU A 157 41.29 29.69 24.82
N ALA A 158 41.87 30.20 23.73
CA ALA A 158 43.12 29.67 23.18
C ALA A 158 44.29 29.80 24.20
N ARG A 159 44.38 30.92 24.95
CA ARG A 159 45.33 31.15 26.02
C ARG A 159 45.12 30.12 27.14
N ILE A 160 43.90 30.05 27.64
CA ILE A 160 43.56 29.16 28.78
C ILE A 160 43.85 27.70 28.45
N ARG A 161 43.42 27.19 27.30
CA ARG A 161 43.67 25.78 26.88
C ARG A 161 45.15 25.48 26.68
N ARG A 162 45.90 26.46 26.14
CA ARG A 162 47.39 26.32 26.02
C ARG A 162 48.05 26.23 27.42
N GLU A 163 47.66 27.11 28.35
CA GLU A 163 48.18 27.09 29.71
C GLU A 163 47.76 25.83 30.49
N LEU A 164 46.54 25.37 30.26
CA LEU A 164 46.00 24.11 30.84
C LEU A 164 46.83 22.90 30.34
N ALA A 165 47.05 22.81 29.03
CA ALA A 165 47.90 21.76 28.44
C ALA A 165 49.33 21.78 28.96
N GLN A 166 49.93 22.98 29.08
CA GLN A 166 51.25 23.16 29.64
C GLN A 166 51.34 22.76 31.11
N SER A 167 50.35 23.19 31.91
CA SER A 167 50.27 22.86 33.34
C SER A 167 50.07 21.38 33.58
N SER A 168 49.14 20.75 32.87
CA SER A 168 48.88 19.31 32.91
C SER A 168 50.11 18.48 32.53
N GLY A 169 50.83 18.92 31.47
CA GLY A 169 52.09 18.30 31.06
C GLY A 169 53.23 18.49 32.08
N ALA A 170 53.27 19.63 32.77
CA ALA A 170 54.23 19.87 33.85
C ALA A 170 53.93 18.97 35.07
N VAL A 171 52.68 18.86 35.51
CA VAL A 171 52.29 17.97 36.59
C VAL A 171 52.63 16.53 36.29
N SER A 172 52.31 16.07 35.07
CA SER A 172 52.63 14.69 34.68
C SER A 172 54.10 14.38 34.72
N ARG A 173 54.97 15.33 34.29
CA ARG A 173 56.42 15.17 34.39
C ARG A 173 56.95 15.17 35.83
N VAL A 174 56.42 16.02 36.70
CA VAL A 174 56.78 16.07 38.11
C VAL A 174 56.36 14.78 38.79
N LEU A 175 55.14 14.34 38.63
CA LEU A 175 54.62 13.09 39.18
C LEU A 175 55.43 11.87 38.68
N HIS A 176 55.78 11.84 37.39
CA HIS A 176 56.58 10.75 36.86
C HIS A 176 57.99 10.74 37.47
N ARG A 177 58.63 11.88 37.66
CA ARG A 177 59.89 12.01 38.34
C ARG A 177 59.83 11.54 39.78
N ILE A 178 58.83 11.99 40.55
CA ILE A 178 58.59 11.57 41.95
C ILE A 178 58.35 10.06 41.99
N LEU A 179 57.50 9.53 41.09
CA LEU A 179 57.25 8.09 41.02
C LEU A 179 58.53 7.28 40.74
N THR A 180 59.34 7.73 39.77
CA THR A 180 60.61 7.10 39.42
C THR A 180 61.60 7.08 40.61
N THR A 181 61.62 8.18 41.39
CA THR A 181 62.45 8.23 42.63
C THR A 181 61.93 7.25 43.65
N PHE A 182 60.61 7.19 43.88
CA PHE A 182 60.04 6.24 44.88
C PHE A 182 60.14 4.78 44.46
N GLN A 183 60.10 4.51 43.14
CA GLN A 183 60.35 3.18 42.57
C GLN A 183 61.83 2.75 42.74
N ALA A 184 62.79 3.69 42.55
CA ALA A 184 64.21 3.46 42.73
C ALA A 184 64.54 3.20 44.16
N GLU A 185 63.83 3.86 45.09
CA GLU A 185 64.02 3.67 46.57
C GLU A 185 63.23 2.45 47.10
N GLY A 186 62.52 1.71 46.20
CA GLY A 186 61.73 0.53 46.59
C GLY A 186 60.48 0.84 47.41
N MET A 187 60.06 2.07 47.44
CA MET A 187 58.89 2.54 48.18
C MET A 187 57.58 2.24 47.54
N VAL A 188 57.56 2.15 46.17
CA VAL A 188 56.38 1.90 45.37
C VAL A 188 56.73 0.83 44.33
N GLU A 189 55.78 -0.04 43.97
CA GLU A 189 55.95 -1.11 42.98
C GLU A 189 56.15 -0.51 41.59
N LYS A 190 56.86 -1.25 40.71
CA LYS A 190 57.27 -0.74 39.37
C LYS A 190 56.11 -0.51 38.41
N ASP A 191 54.96 -1.12 38.67
CA ASP A 191 53.73 -1.08 37.86
C ASP A 191 52.74 0.01 38.30
N VAL A 192 53.02 0.71 39.37
CA VAL A 192 52.21 1.81 39.89
C VAL A 192 52.30 3.00 38.94
N THR A 193 51.16 3.56 38.53
CA THR A 193 51.05 4.77 37.70
C THR A 193 50.22 5.84 38.45
N PRO A 194 50.46 7.14 38.14
CA PRO A 194 49.61 8.21 38.67
C PRO A 194 48.16 8.01 38.23
N THR A 195 47.22 8.28 39.14
CA THR A 195 45.76 8.17 38.89
C THR A 195 45.07 9.51 39.15
N VAL A 196 43.86 9.66 38.63
CA VAL A 196 43.03 10.84 38.90
C VAL A 196 42.01 10.53 39.98
N ARG A 197 41.98 11.38 41.04
CA ARG A 197 40.96 11.36 42.08
C ARG A 197 40.46 12.79 42.27
N ASP A 198 39.15 12.98 42.31
CA ASP A 198 38.49 14.28 42.42
C ASP A 198 39.03 15.36 41.48
N GLY A 199 39.42 14.95 40.26
CA GLY A 199 40.01 15.85 39.29
C GLY A 199 41.47 16.27 39.56
N ARG A 200 42.15 15.57 40.45
CA ARG A 200 43.55 15.76 40.76
C ARG A 200 44.40 14.56 40.40
N LEU A 201 45.56 14.78 39.82
CA LEU A 201 46.55 13.74 39.64
C LEU A 201 47.21 13.42 40.97
N VAL A 202 47.08 12.17 41.40
CA VAL A 202 47.56 11.64 42.69
C VAL A 202 48.39 10.37 42.51
N LEU A 203 49.24 10.08 43.47
CA LEU A 203 50.02 8.86 43.52
C LEU A 203 49.37 7.85 44.47
N PRO A 204 49.11 6.62 44.02
CA PRO A 204 48.69 5.55 44.88
C PRO A 204 49.92 5.03 45.67
N ILE A 205 49.90 5.19 47.03
CA ILE A 205 50.98 4.72 47.94
C ILE A 205 50.43 3.84 49.02
N THR A 206 51.26 3.02 49.61
CA THR A 206 50.90 2.26 50.83
C THR A 206 50.81 3.17 52.04
N PRO A 207 49.97 2.91 53.04
CA PRO A 207 49.77 3.75 54.22
C PRO A 207 51.07 3.93 55.07
N SER A 208 51.97 2.97 55.02
CA SER A 208 53.25 3.00 55.69
C SER A 208 54.20 4.12 55.17
N LEU A 209 54.01 4.56 53.94
CA LEU A 209 54.81 5.60 53.27
C LEU A 209 54.23 7.02 53.46
N LYS A 210 53.08 7.15 54.10
CA LYS A 210 52.42 8.45 54.33
C LYS A 210 53.34 9.51 54.99
N ARG A 211 54.21 9.10 55.91
CA ARG A 211 55.18 10.01 56.59
C ARG A 211 56.38 10.38 55.75
N LYS A 212 56.67 9.63 54.69
CA LYS A 212 57.79 9.92 53.82
C LYS A 212 57.41 10.77 52.60
N VAL A 213 56.17 10.68 52.20
CA VAL A 213 55.62 11.47 51.09
C VAL A 213 55.01 12.73 51.66
N ASN A 214 55.69 13.86 51.49
CA ASN A 214 55.12 15.14 51.89
C ASN A 214 54.01 15.51 50.89
N GLY A 215 52.72 15.46 51.32
CA GLY A 215 51.58 15.69 50.47
C GLY A 215 50.24 15.57 51.16
N ILE A 216 49.16 15.83 50.43
CA ILE A 216 47.76 15.78 50.87
C ILE A 216 47.16 14.44 50.48
N VAL A 217 46.57 13.73 51.44
CA VAL A 217 45.78 12.52 51.18
C VAL A 217 44.36 12.94 50.74
N HIS A 218 43.94 12.57 49.54
CA HIS A 218 42.63 12.88 48.96
C HIS A 218 41.65 11.74 49.10
N ASP A 219 42.14 10.48 49.02
CA ASP A 219 41.25 9.33 49.07
C ASP A 219 41.98 8.11 49.61
N GLU A 220 41.24 7.12 50.06
CA GLU A 220 41.75 5.84 50.54
C GLU A 220 41.00 4.71 49.84
N SER A 221 41.69 3.65 49.43
CA SER A 221 41.04 2.49 48.81
C SER A 221 40.08 1.84 49.81
N ALA A 222 39.01 1.21 49.34
CA ALA A 222 37.99 0.55 50.16
C ALA A 222 38.57 -0.53 51.12
N THR A 223 39.79 -1.02 50.86
CA THR A 223 40.50 -2.00 51.68
C THR A 223 41.50 -1.37 52.64
N GLY A 224 41.65 -0.04 52.61
CA GLY A 224 42.65 0.68 53.45
C GLY A 224 44.10 0.43 53.05
N ARG A 225 44.39 -0.29 51.99
CA ARG A 225 45.72 -0.68 51.56
C ARG A 225 46.45 0.34 50.70
N THR A 226 45.75 1.27 50.13
CA THR A 226 46.31 2.28 49.23
C THR A 226 45.73 3.64 49.57
N LEU A 227 46.64 4.59 49.83
CA LEU A 227 46.27 6.01 49.95
C LEU A 227 46.58 6.73 48.68
N PHE A 228 45.70 7.59 48.26
CA PHE A 228 45.87 8.44 47.08
C PHE A 228 46.37 9.82 47.55
N VAL A 229 47.68 10.05 47.35
CA VAL A 229 48.37 11.24 47.87
C VAL A 229 48.71 12.18 46.73
N GLU A 230 48.39 13.44 46.89
CA GLU A 230 48.86 14.53 46.08
C GLU A 230 50.17 15.03 46.66
N PRO A 231 51.35 14.87 46.01
CA PRO A 231 52.62 15.37 46.55
C PRO A 231 52.61 16.89 46.65
N ALA A 232 53.26 17.46 47.65
CA ALA A 232 53.29 18.91 47.90
C ALA A 232 53.80 19.71 46.69
N GLU A 233 54.72 19.14 45.90
CA GLU A 233 55.29 19.74 44.68
C GLU A 233 54.21 19.90 43.56
N VAL A 234 53.15 19.15 43.59
CA VAL A 234 52.09 19.20 42.56
C VAL A 234 50.81 19.88 43.04
N VAL A 235 50.65 20.16 44.34
CA VAL A 235 49.43 20.82 44.90
C VAL A 235 49.16 22.16 44.22
N GLU A 236 50.20 22.99 44.11
CA GLU A 236 50.05 24.32 43.49
C GLU A 236 49.70 24.21 42.02
N ALA A 237 50.33 23.30 41.30
CA ALA A 237 50.06 23.06 39.88
C ALA A 237 48.65 22.45 39.65
N ASN A 238 48.17 21.53 40.47
CA ASN A 238 46.80 21.01 40.43
C ASN A 238 45.78 22.12 40.78
N ASN A 239 46.06 22.99 41.75
CA ASN A 239 45.23 24.15 42.04
C ASN A 239 45.16 25.11 40.83
N LYS A 240 46.27 25.34 40.14
CA LYS A 240 46.31 26.11 38.92
C LYS A 240 45.50 25.47 37.81
N ILE A 241 45.58 24.16 37.61
CA ILE A 241 44.76 23.44 36.63
C ILE A 241 43.27 23.65 36.94
N ARG A 242 42.83 23.49 38.20
CA ARG A 242 41.44 23.72 38.59
C ARG A 242 40.99 25.16 38.35
N ALA A 243 41.85 26.13 38.65
CA ALA A 243 41.56 27.52 38.39
C ALA A 243 41.35 27.75 36.86
N LEU A 244 42.25 27.21 36.02
CA LEU A 244 42.20 27.28 34.57
C LEU A 244 40.95 26.55 33.99
N GLU A 245 40.60 25.38 34.53
CA GLU A 245 39.35 24.68 34.16
C GLU A 245 38.09 25.50 34.52
N SER A 246 38.13 26.22 35.65
CA SER A 246 37.06 27.15 36.02
C SER A 246 36.99 28.35 35.11
N GLU A 247 38.14 28.93 34.76
CA GLU A 247 38.25 30.03 33.78
C GLU A 247 37.76 29.57 32.38
N GLU A 248 38.15 28.34 31.98
CA GLU A 248 37.67 27.76 30.70
C GLU A 248 36.14 27.68 30.66
N ARG A 249 35.53 27.12 31.72
CA ARG A 249 34.05 27.04 31.82
C ARG A 249 33.39 28.40 31.73
N GLN A 250 33.93 29.41 32.44
CA GLN A 250 33.39 30.79 32.39
C GLN A 250 33.55 31.41 31.01
N GLU A 251 34.70 31.22 30.35
CA GLU A 251 34.92 31.76 29.01
C GLU A 251 34.04 31.03 27.97
N VAL A 252 33.85 29.71 28.08
CA VAL A 252 32.90 28.95 27.23
C VAL A 252 31.47 29.51 27.39
N LEU A 253 31.01 29.72 28.61
CA LEU A 253 29.70 30.30 28.89
C LEU A 253 29.58 31.71 28.29
N ARG A 254 30.64 32.53 28.40
CA ARG A 254 30.68 33.88 27.78
C ARG A 254 30.57 33.83 26.28
N ILE A 255 31.29 32.90 25.63
CA ILE A 255 31.25 32.69 24.17
C ILE A 255 29.83 32.25 23.76
N LEU A 256 29.27 31.23 24.41
CA LEU A 256 27.94 30.71 24.12
C LEU A 256 26.83 31.75 24.34
N THR A 257 26.93 32.54 25.43
CA THR A 257 25.99 33.62 25.69
C THR A 257 26.04 34.70 24.60
N LYS A 258 27.25 35.10 24.17
CA LYS A 258 27.45 36.05 23.07
C LYS A 258 26.89 35.50 21.76
N LEU A 259 27.11 34.20 21.45
CA LEU A 259 26.57 33.57 20.28
C LEU A 259 25.05 33.50 20.32
N THR A 260 24.45 33.16 21.47
CA THR A 260 23.01 33.17 21.69
C THR A 260 22.39 34.55 21.46
N GLN A 261 23.09 35.63 21.86
CA GLN A 261 22.66 37.00 21.58
C GLN A 261 22.53 37.30 20.08
N HIS A 262 23.29 36.65 19.22
CA HIS A 262 23.17 36.79 17.76
C HIS A 262 22.00 35.96 17.18
N VAL A 263 21.62 34.87 17.82
CA VAL A 263 20.41 34.09 17.43
C VAL A 263 19.12 34.82 17.83
N ARG A 264 19.14 35.52 18.97
CA ARG A 264 17.94 36.11 19.58
C ARG A 264 17.10 37.01 18.66
N PRO A 265 17.63 37.91 17.84
CA PRO A 265 16.84 38.73 16.91
C PRO A 265 16.07 37.90 15.88
N HIS A 266 16.59 36.73 15.50
CA HIS A 266 16.12 35.89 14.40
C HIS A 266 15.26 34.71 14.85
N VAL A 267 14.88 34.66 16.14
CA VAL A 267 14.16 33.50 16.69
C VAL A 267 12.86 33.22 15.95
N HIS A 268 12.08 34.25 15.55
CA HIS A 268 10.84 34.03 14.79
C HIS A 268 11.11 33.47 13.41
N GLU A 269 12.00 34.13 12.68
CA GLU A 269 12.40 33.70 11.33
C GLU A 269 12.97 32.28 11.33
N ILE A 270 13.76 31.91 12.34
CA ILE A 270 14.29 30.55 12.50
C ILE A 270 13.17 29.53 12.79
N LEU A 271 12.19 29.89 13.64
CA LEU A 271 11.07 29.00 13.93
C LEU A 271 10.18 28.78 12.70
N ASP A 272 9.94 29.81 11.88
CA ASP A 272 9.21 29.72 10.63
C ASP A 272 9.97 28.83 9.62
N ALA A 273 11.29 29.01 9.53
CA ALA A 273 12.14 28.19 8.68
C ALA A 273 12.21 26.70 9.15
N LEU A 274 12.13 26.45 10.47
CA LEU A 274 12.03 25.08 11.00
C LEU A 274 10.65 24.47 10.74
N HIS A 275 9.59 25.26 10.77
CA HIS A 275 8.25 24.80 10.37
C HIS A 275 8.23 24.43 8.88
N PHE A 276 8.77 25.27 8.01
CA PHE A 276 8.96 24.96 6.60
C PHE A 276 9.74 23.64 6.41
N LEU A 277 10.82 23.42 7.16
CA LEU A 277 11.59 22.19 7.11
C LEU A 277 10.76 20.96 7.54
N GLY A 278 9.90 21.12 8.54
CA GLY A 278 8.93 20.10 8.96
C GLY A 278 7.89 19.80 7.89
N GLN A 279 7.38 20.81 7.21
CA GLN A 279 6.45 20.64 6.08
C GLN A 279 7.08 19.87 4.93
N LEU A 280 8.35 20.14 4.60
CA LEU A 280 9.07 19.40 3.57
C LEU A 280 9.35 17.96 3.97
N ASP A 281 9.71 17.69 5.22
CA ASP A 281 9.86 16.35 5.77
C ASP A 281 8.54 15.56 5.67
N PHE A 282 7.42 16.20 5.98
CA PHE A 282 6.10 15.60 5.80
C PHE A 282 5.76 15.37 4.32
N ILE A 283 6.09 16.31 3.42
CA ILE A 283 5.89 16.11 1.96
C ILE A 283 6.71 14.92 1.48
N GLN A 284 7.95 14.77 1.93
CA GLN A 284 8.79 13.61 1.62
C GLN A 284 8.16 12.31 2.14
N ALA A 285 7.63 12.30 3.35
CA ALA A 285 6.93 11.15 3.91
C ALA A 285 5.70 10.76 3.06
N LYS A 286 4.95 11.75 2.54
CA LYS A 286 3.83 11.51 1.60
C LYS A 286 4.30 10.93 0.27
N VAL A 287 5.42 11.38 -0.28
CA VAL A 287 6.01 10.82 -1.51
C VAL A 287 6.43 9.37 -1.27
N HIS A 288 7.11 9.08 -0.18
CA HIS A 288 7.49 7.71 0.16
C HIS A 288 6.27 6.79 0.34
N PHE A 289 5.22 7.29 1.01
CA PHE A 289 3.93 6.58 1.10
C PHE A 289 3.36 6.30 -0.29
N ALA A 290 3.39 7.30 -1.19
CA ALA A 290 2.90 7.16 -2.56
C ALA A 290 3.66 6.08 -3.35
N GLU A 291 4.96 5.98 -3.18
CA GLU A 291 5.79 4.95 -3.81
C GLU A 291 5.44 3.54 -3.30
N VAL A 292 5.37 3.37 -1.97
CA VAL A 292 5.08 2.07 -1.34
C VAL A 292 3.71 1.53 -1.76
N PHE A 293 2.68 2.39 -1.73
CA PHE A 293 1.29 2.00 -2.03
C PHE A 293 0.87 2.27 -3.47
N ARG A 294 1.80 2.74 -4.34
CA ARG A 294 1.48 3.17 -5.71
C ARG A 294 0.28 4.13 -5.71
N ALA A 295 0.32 5.05 -4.76
CA ALA A 295 -0.69 6.07 -4.61
C ALA A 295 -0.37 7.27 -5.51
N ILE A 296 -1.39 8.04 -5.85
CA ILE A 296 -1.24 9.24 -6.66
C ILE A 296 -1.84 10.44 -5.92
N SER A 297 -1.39 11.62 -6.26
CA SER A 297 -2.02 12.89 -5.90
C SER A 297 -2.94 13.30 -7.05
N PRO A 298 -4.25 13.00 -6.99
CA PRO A 298 -5.17 13.25 -8.10
C PRO A 298 -5.50 14.74 -8.23
N GLN A 299 -6.04 15.11 -9.39
CA GLN A 299 -6.70 16.42 -9.52
C GLN A 299 -8.01 16.41 -8.74
N VAL A 300 -8.20 17.45 -7.93
CA VAL A 300 -9.34 17.59 -7.04
C VAL A 300 -10.30 18.63 -7.63
N SER A 301 -11.60 18.40 -7.46
CA SER A 301 -12.68 19.32 -7.86
C SER A 301 -13.39 19.86 -6.63
N ALA A 302 -13.76 21.13 -6.63
CA ALA A 302 -14.60 21.72 -5.61
C ALA A 302 -16.00 21.08 -5.52
N GLU A 303 -16.51 20.55 -6.65
CA GLU A 303 -17.80 19.87 -6.67
C GLU A 303 -17.69 18.47 -6.07
N PRO A 304 -18.60 18.09 -5.17
CA PRO A 304 -18.63 16.74 -4.62
C PRO A 304 -18.73 15.68 -5.72
N CYS A 305 -17.81 14.73 -5.76
CA CYS A 305 -17.88 13.54 -6.60
C CYS A 305 -16.92 12.46 -6.11
N VAL A 306 -17.25 11.23 -6.39
CA VAL A 306 -16.38 10.06 -6.22
C VAL A 306 -16.49 9.25 -7.50
N ASP A 307 -15.46 9.25 -8.33
CA ASP A 307 -15.38 8.39 -9.51
C ASP A 307 -13.99 7.75 -9.53
N TRP A 308 -13.86 6.72 -8.72
CA TRP A 308 -12.57 6.06 -8.48
C TRP A 308 -12.50 4.75 -9.23
N ILE A 309 -11.41 4.59 -9.96
CA ILE A 309 -11.06 3.40 -10.72
C ILE A 309 -9.89 2.73 -10.03
N ALA A 310 -10.02 1.42 -9.80
CA ALA A 310 -9.00 0.59 -9.19
C ALA A 310 -8.53 1.10 -7.80
N ALA A 311 -9.45 1.62 -7.00
CA ALA A 311 -9.15 2.07 -5.64
C ALA A 311 -8.76 0.89 -4.73
N ARG A 312 -7.72 1.07 -3.94
CA ARG A 312 -7.18 0.02 -3.05
C ARG A 312 -7.10 0.54 -1.63
N HIS A 313 -7.48 -0.29 -0.68
CA HIS A 313 -7.35 0.03 0.74
C HIS A 313 -5.90 -0.24 1.19
N PRO A 314 -5.09 0.77 1.54
CA PRO A 314 -3.66 0.59 1.75
C PRO A 314 -3.33 -0.41 2.87
N LEU A 315 -3.98 -0.32 4.03
CA LEU A 315 -3.74 -1.23 5.14
C LEU A 315 -4.16 -2.68 4.83
N LEU A 316 -5.22 -2.86 4.05
CA LEU A 316 -5.64 -4.18 3.61
C LEU A 316 -4.67 -4.75 2.56
N GLU A 317 -4.20 -3.92 1.63
CA GLU A 317 -3.20 -4.30 0.63
C GLU A 317 -1.92 -4.78 1.31
N GLU A 318 -1.40 -4.05 2.27
CA GLU A 318 -0.21 -4.41 3.05
C GLU A 318 -0.41 -5.74 3.79
N ARG A 319 -1.55 -5.91 4.46
CA ARG A 319 -1.87 -7.15 5.18
C ARG A 319 -1.94 -8.36 4.24
N LEU A 320 -2.61 -8.21 3.09
CA LEU A 320 -2.74 -9.28 2.10
C LEU A 320 -1.40 -9.64 1.47
N GLN A 321 -0.56 -8.65 1.17
CA GLN A 321 0.79 -8.87 0.61
C GLN A 321 1.66 -9.68 1.57
N ARG A 322 1.59 -9.43 2.88
CA ARG A 322 2.29 -10.23 3.91
C ARG A 322 1.89 -11.71 3.89
N HIS A 323 0.66 -12.01 3.47
CA HIS A 323 0.12 -13.38 3.32
C HIS A 323 0.19 -13.90 1.87
N GLY A 324 0.88 -13.21 0.96
CA GLY A 324 1.01 -13.62 -0.44
C GLY A 324 -0.27 -13.51 -1.27
N ALA A 325 -1.30 -12.84 -0.75
CA ALA A 325 -2.57 -12.62 -1.42
C ALA A 325 -2.62 -11.25 -2.12
N LYS A 326 -3.42 -11.14 -3.19
CA LYS A 326 -3.62 -9.88 -3.92
C LYS A 326 -4.92 -9.23 -3.50
N ILE A 327 -4.89 -7.90 -3.34
CA ILE A 327 -6.10 -7.11 -3.14
C ILE A 327 -6.93 -7.07 -4.41
N VAL A 328 -8.26 -7.10 -4.27
CA VAL A 328 -9.20 -6.83 -5.36
C VAL A 328 -9.51 -5.33 -5.33
N PRO A 329 -9.19 -4.59 -6.39
CA PRO A 329 -9.47 -3.15 -6.45
C PRO A 329 -10.96 -2.85 -6.49
N LEU A 330 -11.34 -1.68 -5.97
CA LEU A 330 -12.69 -1.16 -5.94
C LEU A 330 -12.88 -0.12 -7.06
N ASP A 331 -13.90 -0.33 -7.91
CA ASP A 331 -14.41 0.68 -8.81
C ASP A 331 -15.72 1.21 -8.22
N ILE A 332 -15.80 2.53 -7.97
CA ILE A 332 -16.95 3.17 -7.36
C ILE A 332 -17.22 4.54 -7.97
N THR A 333 -18.48 4.82 -8.29
CA THR A 333 -18.90 6.09 -8.88
C THR A 333 -20.10 6.65 -8.10
N LEU A 334 -19.93 7.87 -7.58
CA LEU A 334 -20.99 8.75 -7.09
C LEU A 334 -20.90 10.07 -7.89
N SER A 335 -22.01 10.46 -8.47
CA SER A 335 -22.13 11.68 -9.28
C SER A 335 -23.35 12.48 -8.85
N ALA A 336 -23.48 13.72 -9.31
CA ALA A 336 -24.65 14.55 -9.06
C ALA A 336 -25.96 13.84 -9.49
N GLU A 337 -25.91 13.01 -10.55
CA GLU A 337 -27.05 12.21 -11.01
C GLU A 337 -27.32 10.98 -10.13
N LYS A 338 -26.29 10.45 -9.46
CA LYS A 338 -26.33 9.23 -8.64
C LYS A 338 -25.52 9.44 -7.36
N ARG A 339 -26.06 10.28 -6.45
CA ARG A 339 -25.35 10.68 -5.23
C ARG A 339 -25.50 9.69 -4.06
N ILE A 340 -26.47 8.78 -4.10
CA ILE A 340 -26.67 7.76 -3.07
C ILE A 340 -26.46 6.38 -3.68
N LEU A 341 -25.59 5.58 -3.08
CA LEU A 341 -25.31 4.21 -3.49
C LEU A 341 -25.73 3.23 -2.36
N ILE A 342 -26.67 2.33 -2.66
CA ILE A 342 -27.13 1.28 -1.77
C ILE A 342 -26.43 -0.03 -2.14
N ILE A 343 -25.53 -0.49 -1.31
CA ILE A 343 -24.75 -1.71 -1.54
C ILE A 343 -25.41 -2.89 -0.85
N SER A 344 -25.68 -3.94 -1.60
CA SER A 344 -26.23 -5.20 -1.08
C SER A 344 -25.40 -6.41 -1.52
N GLY A 345 -25.60 -7.53 -0.86
CA GLY A 345 -24.81 -8.75 -1.11
C GLY A 345 -24.52 -9.52 0.17
N PRO A 346 -23.77 -10.64 0.11
CA PRO A 346 -23.43 -11.42 1.30
C PRO A 346 -22.52 -10.63 2.26
N ASN A 347 -22.57 -10.93 3.57
CA ASN A 347 -21.73 -10.26 4.58
C ASN A 347 -20.25 -10.47 4.31
N ALA A 348 -19.84 -11.68 3.96
CA ALA A 348 -18.47 -11.98 3.56
C ALA A 348 -18.07 -11.40 2.18
N GLY A 349 -18.94 -10.65 1.50
CA GLY A 349 -18.69 -10.05 0.18
C GLY A 349 -17.81 -8.81 0.19
N GLY A 350 -17.47 -8.24 1.35
CA GLY A 350 -16.61 -7.06 1.49
C GLY A 350 -17.37 -5.73 1.52
N LYS A 351 -18.66 -5.70 1.86
CA LYS A 351 -19.46 -4.46 1.97
C LYS A 351 -18.85 -3.43 2.90
N SER A 352 -18.56 -3.81 4.14
CA SER A 352 -17.96 -2.93 5.17
C SER A 352 -16.56 -2.48 4.79
N VAL A 353 -15.80 -3.34 4.08
CA VAL A 353 -14.48 -2.98 3.55
C VAL A 353 -14.62 -1.92 2.45
N CYS A 354 -15.61 -2.03 1.58
CA CYS A 354 -15.91 -1.02 0.57
C CYS A 354 -16.20 0.35 1.22
N LEU A 355 -17.07 0.39 2.24
CA LEU A 355 -17.36 1.62 3.00
C LEU A 355 -16.12 2.21 3.66
N LYS A 356 -15.34 1.37 4.37
CA LYS A 356 -14.09 1.80 5.00
C LYS A 356 -13.09 2.33 3.97
N THR A 357 -13.02 1.70 2.79
CA THR A 357 -12.17 2.18 1.70
C THR A 357 -12.58 3.57 1.24
N VAL A 358 -13.88 3.79 1.03
CA VAL A 358 -14.39 5.12 0.63
C VAL A 358 -14.10 6.16 1.71
N GLY A 359 -14.40 5.87 2.98
CA GLY A 359 -14.14 6.79 4.09
C GLY A 359 -12.67 7.12 4.26
N LEU A 360 -11.81 6.09 4.24
CA LEU A 360 -10.37 6.25 4.40
C LEU A 360 -9.75 7.06 3.26
N LEU A 361 -10.03 6.70 2.02
CA LEU A 361 -9.41 7.37 0.87
C LEU A 361 -9.93 8.81 0.72
N GLN A 362 -11.22 9.07 0.99
CA GLN A 362 -11.75 10.42 0.96
C GLN A 362 -11.14 11.30 2.07
N TYR A 363 -10.94 10.74 3.26
CA TYR A 363 -10.28 11.44 4.36
C TYR A 363 -8.82 11.72 4.04
N MET A 364 -8.07 10.72 3.52
CA MET A 364 -6.69 10.88 3.06
C MET A 364 -6.58 11.99 2.02
N LEU A 365 -7.44 11.96 0.99
CA LEU A 365 -7.49 12.97 -0.07
C LEU A 365 -7.59 14.38 0.50
N GLN A 366 -8.55 14.60 1.40
CA GLN A 366 -8.82 15.92 1.97
C GLN A 366 -7.82 16.33 3.06
N CYS A 367 -6.98 15.42 3.52
CA CYS A 367 -5.77 15.69 4.30
C CYS A 367 -4.54 15.96 3.41
N GLY A 368 -4.67 16.00 2.08
CA GLY A 368 -3.56 16.19 1.15
C GLY A 368 -2.60 15.00 1.11
N VAL A 369 -3.07 13.79 1.45
CA VAL A 369 -2.30 12.55 1.38
C VAL A 369 -2.63 11.81 0.09
N PRO A 370 -1.65 11.36 -0.70
CA PRO A 370 -1.87 10.58 -1.91
C PRO A 370 -2.74 9.36 -1.67
N ILE A 371 -3.59 9.02 -2.64
CA ILE A 371 -4.51 7.89 -2.56
C ILE A 371 -4.22 6.83 -3.63
N PRO A 372 -4.32 5.53 -3.30
CA PRO A 372 -4.05 4.45 -4.24
C PRO A 372 -5.23 4.19 -5.19
N VAL A 373 -5.37 5.04 -6.18
CA VAL A 373 -6.38 4.97 -7.27
C VAL A 373 -5.71 5.10 -8.63
N SER A 374 -6.46 4.84 -9.71
CA SER A 374 -5.98 5.09 -11.09
C SER A 374 -5.93 6.59 -11.39
N GLU A 375 -4.99 7.02 -12.24
CA GLU A 375 -4.87 8.41 -12.73
C GLU A 375 -6.13 8.96 -13.41
N ARG A 376 -7.03 8.08 -13.88
CA ARG A 376 -8.29 8.44 -14.52
C ARG A 376 -9.40 8.75 -13.52
N SER A 377 -9.15 8.56 -12.24
CA SER A 377 -10.13 8.79 -11.17
C SER A 377 -10.42 10.27 -11.02
N LYS A 378 -11.68 10.60 -10.73
CA LYS A 378 -12.11 11.96 -10.40
C LYS A 378 -12.44 12.03 -8.91
N CYS A 379 -11.96 13.07 -8.27
CA CYS A 379 -12.07 13.26 -6.83
C CYS A 379 -12.68 14.64 -6.54
N GLY A 380 -13.71 14.66 -5.71
CA GLY A 380 -14.34 15.88 -5.24
C GLY A 380 -14.16 16.10 -3.75
N ILE A 381 -14.48 17.32 -3.30
CA ILE A 381 -14.41 17.73 -1.90
C ILE A 381 -15.78 17.63 -1.26
N PHE A 382 -15.81 17.11 -0.03
CA PHE A 382 -16.97 17.12 0.84
C PHE A 382 -16.72 17.98 2.06
N THR A 383 -17.74 18.74 2.50
CA THR A 383 -17.63 19.59 3.70
C THR A 383 -17.62 18.77 4.98
N ASP A 384 -18.37 17.67 4.95
CA ASP A 384 -18.55 16.81 6.12
C ASP A 384 -18.44 15.33 5.71
N LEU A 385 -17.71 14.57 6.53
CA LEU A 385 -17.62 13.12 6.44
C LEU A 385 -18.27 12.52 7.70
N MET A 386 -19.30 11.71 7.52
CA MET A 386 -20.03 11.08 8.61
C MET A 386 -20.07 9.59 8.43
N ILE A 387 -19.77 8.83 9.49
CA ILE A 387 -19.77 7.37 9.39
C ILE A 387 -20.54 6.72 10.55
N ASP A 388 -21.18 5.62 10.24
CA ASP A 388 -21.73 4.67 11.19
C ASP A 388 -21.33 3.26 10.77
N ILE A 389 -20.20 2.78 11.30
CA ILE A 389 -19.57 1.51 10.95
C ILE A 389 -19.11 0.82 12.24
N GLY A 390 -19.42 -0.47 12.36
CA GLY A 390 -19.01 -1.34 13.47
C GLY A 390 -19.99 -1.33 14.64
N ASP A 391 -19.93 -2.36 15.47
CA ASP A 391 -20.76 -2.53 16.65
C ASP A 391 -20.22 -1.68 17.81
N GLU A 392 -20.89 -0.63 18.19
CA GLU A 392 -20.59 0.13 19.40
C GLU A 392 -21.14 -0.61 20.63
N GLN A 393 -20.44 -1.63 21.08
CA GLN A 393 -20.63 -2.18 22.43
C GLN A 393 -19.78 -1.36 23.41
N SER A 394 -20.23 -0.16 23.73
CA SER A 394 -19.61 0.63 24.81
C SER A 394 -20.22 0.16 26.13
N ILE A 395 -19.39 -0.45 26.96
CA ILE A 395 -19.75 -0.82 28.35
C ILE A 395 -20.11 0.44 29.18
N GLU A 396 -19.69 1.62 28.74
CA GLU A 396 -19.93 2.90 29.44
C GLU A 396 -21.30 3.53 29.16
N ASN A 397 -21.97 3.14 28.08
CA ASN A 397 -23.32 3.57 27.75
C ASN A 397 -24.20 2.32 27.65
N ASP A 398 -25.14 2.14 28.57
CA ASP A 398 -26.16 1.07 28.59
C ASP A 398 -27.07 1.01 27.35
N LEU A 399 -26.62 1.57 26.20
CA LEU A 399 -27.37 1.60 24.97
C LEU A 399 -27.16 0.30 24.19
N SER A 400 -28.25 -0.34 23.82
CA SER A 400 -28.25 -1.42 22.83
C SER A 400 -27.63 -0.92 21.52
N THR A 401 -26.93 -1.79 20.78
CA THR A 401 -26.32 -1.50 19.46
C THR A 401 -27.30 -0.74 18.55
N TYR A 402 -28.59 -1.13 18.52
CA TYR A 402 -29.60 -0.43 17.75
C TYR A 402 -29.83 1.02 18.18
N SER A 403 -29.87 1.27 19.50
CA SER A 403 -30.08 2.62 20.03
C SER A 403 -28.90 3.54 19.71
N SER A 404 -27.66 3.02 19.72
CA SER A 404 -26.45 3.74 19.31
C SER A 404 -26.49 4.11 17.83
N HIS A 405 -26.89 3.20 16.97
CA HIS A 405 -27.09 3.48 15.53
C HIS A 405 -28.15 4.56 15.32
N LEU A 406 -29.32 4.48 15.99
CA LEU A 406 -30.36 5.51 15.89
C LEU A 406 -29.90 6.87 16.40
N TYR A 407 -29.08 6.90 17.46
CA TYR A 407 -28.50 8.15 17.96
C TYR A 407 -27.55 8.78 16.93
N ASN A 408 -26.70 7.96 16.31
CA ASN A 408 -25.83 8.40 15.21
C ASN A 408 -26.65 8.92 14.02
N MET A 409 -27.69 8.17 13.60
CA MET A 409 -28.58 8.62 12.51
C MET A 409 -29.27 9.94 12.83
N LYS A 410 -29.74 10.13 14.06
CA LYS A 410 -30.33 11.40 14.52
C LYS A 410 -29.38 12.57 14.36
N ASN A 411 -28.13 12.39 14.77
CA ASN A 411 -27.09 13.43 14.66
C ASN A 411 -26.72 13.70 13.19
N MET A 412 -26.52 12.66 12.39
CA MET A 412 -26.27 12.77 10.95
C MET A 412 -27.41 13.47 10.23
N MET A 413 -28.67 13.07 10.48
CA MET A 413 -29.82 13.76 9.91
C MET A 413 -29.91 15.24 10.27
N ARG A 414 -29.45 15.64 11.48
CA ARG A 414 -29.44 17.04 11.87
C ARG A 414 -28.37 17.84 11.12
N GLN A 415 -27.18 17.27 10.95
CA GLN A 415 -25.99 17.95 10.41
C GLN A 415 -25.85 17.86 8.88
N ALA A 416 -26.45 16.84 8.26
CA ALA A 416 -26.32 16.59 6.84
C ALA A 416 -26.69 17.79 5.95
N GLN A 417 -25.82 18.07 4.99
CA GLN A 417 -25.92 19.12 3.96
C GLN A 417 -25.77 18.51 2.56
N PRO A 418 -26.05 19.25 1.48
CA PRO A 418 -25.87 18.73 0.11
C PRO A 418 -24.43 18.38 -0.26
N THR A 419 -23.46 18.86 0.51
CA THR A 419 -22.03 18.59 0.33
C THR A 419 -21.46 17.59 1.35
N SER A 420 -22.32 16.95 2.15
CA SER A 420 -21.90 15.95 3.13
C SER A 420 -21.86 14.54 2.53
N LEU A 421 -20.82 13.76 2.86
CA LEU A 421 -20.72 12.33 2.54
C LEU A 421 -21.04 11.48 3.78
N ILE A 422 -22.01 10.61 3.66
CA ILE A 422 -22.54 9.74 4.73
C ILE A 422 -22.25 8.29 4.40
N LEU A 423 -21.62 7.57 5.32
CA LEU A 423 -21.25 6.16 5.16
C LEU A 423 -21.89 5.35 6.27
N ILE A 424 -22.83 4.47 5.92
CA ILE A 424 -23.59 3.67 6.91
C ILE A 424 -23.46 2.19 6.59
N ASP A 425 -23.05 1.41 7.57
CA ASP A 425 -23.02 -0.04 7.45
C ASP A 425 -24.28 -0.65 8.07
N GLU A 426 -24.90 -1.58 7.36
CA GLU A 426 -26.08 -2.34 7.74
C GLU A 426 -27.24 -1.48 8.27
N LEU A 427 -27.65 -0.46 7.52
CA LEU A 427 -28.72 0.48 7.92
C LEU A 427 -30.01 -0.26 8.32
N GLY A 428 -30.44 -0.01 9.56
CA GLY A 428 -31.69 -0.51 10.14
C GLY A 428 -31.61 -1.87 10.85
N THR A 429 -30.43 -2.50 10.91
CA THR A 429 -30.22 -3.77 11.63
C THR A 429 -30.26 -3.60 13.16
N GLY A 430 -30.40 -4.69 13.89
CA GLY A 430 -30.40 -4.72 15.36
C GLY A 430 -31.78 -4.62 16.04
N THR A 431 -32.88 -4.63 15.28
CA THR A 431 -34.25 -4.66 15.78
C THR A 431 -35.13 -5.58 14.92
N GLU A 432 -36.45 -5.63 15.23
CA GLU A 432 -37.39 -6.37 14.42
C GLU A 432 -37.31 -5.95 12.94
N PRO A 433 -37.19 -6.90 11.99
CA PRO A 433 -36.91 -6.59 10.59
C PRO A 433 -37.92 -5.66 9.92
N GLN A 434 -39.20 -5.76 10.24
CA GLN A 434 -40.23 -4.93 9.62
C GLN A 434 -40.13 -3.47 10.09
N ILE A 435 -40.00 -3.26 11.40
CA ILE A 435 -39.86 -1.92 11.97
C ILE A 435 -38.50 -1.31 11.59
N GLY A 436 -37.41 -2.09 11.70
CA GLY A 436 -36.08 -1.66 11.33
C GLY A 436 -35.99 -1.20 9.87
N SER A 437 -36.59 -1.98 8.96
CA SER A 437 -36.61 -1.64 7.55
C SER A 437 -37.40 -0.36 7.23
N ALA A 438 -38.58 -0.16 7.89
CA ALA A 438 -39.41 1.02 7.70
C ALA A 438 -38.71 2.30 8.23
N ILE A 439 -38.05 2.21 9.39
CA ILE A 439 -37.26 3.32 9.96
C ILE A 439 -36.08 3.62 9.07
N ALA A 440 -35.36 2.61 8.59
CA ALA A 440 -34.23 2.77 7.68
C ALA A 440 -34.61 3.47 6.38
N GLU A 441 -35.76 3.12 5.78
CA GLU A 441 -36.25 3.78 4.58
C GLU A 441 -36.62 5.25 4.84
N SER A 442 -37.22 5.52 6.00
CA SER A 442 -37.56 6.88 6.40
C SER A 442 -36.33 7.75 6.61
N ILE A 443 -35.27 7.20 7.22
CA ILE A 443 -33.98 7.88 7.41
C ILE A 443 -33.34 8.14 6.03
N LEU A 444 -33.29 7.14 5.16
CA LEU A 444 -32.76 7.27 3.80
C LEU A 444 -33.47 8.36 3.01
N ASN A 445 -34.80 8.43 3.12
CA ASN A 445 -35.61 9.47 2.48
C ASN A 445 -35.26 10.88 3.03
N GLN A 446 -34.93 11.02 4.31
CA GLN A 446 -34.46 12.30 4.85
C GLN A 446 -33.10 12.72 4.26
N PHE A 447 -32.13 11.81 4.12
CA PHE A 447 -30.85 12.09 3.46
C PHE A 447 -31.07 12.45 2.00
N TYR A 448 -31.94 11.74 1.30
CA TYR A 448 -32.32 12.03 -0.08
C TYR A 448 -32.88 13.46 -0.23
N ARG A 449 -33.86 13.83 0.60
CA ARG A 449 -34.50 15.17 0.58
C ARG A 449 -33.51 16.29 0.91
N LYS A 450 -32.50 16.04 1.75
CA LYS A 450 -31.45 16.99 2.09
C LYS A 450 -30.40 17.14 1.00
N GLY A 451 -30.42 16.31 -0.04
CA GLY A 451 -29.43 16.33 -1.10
C GLY A 451 -28.08 15.74 -0.70
N ALA A 452 -27.98 15.05 0.43
CA ALA A 452 -26.72 14.47 0.93
C ALA A 452 -26.22 13.33 0.03
N TRP A 453 -24.91 13.14 0.02
CA TRP A 453 -24.25 12.02 -0.64
C TRP A 453 -24.13 10.87 0.35
N ALA A 454 -24.36 9.64 -0.11
CA ALA A 454 -24.29 8.50 0.80
C ALA A 454 -23.82 7.21 0.12
N VAL A 455 -23.09 6.40 0.88
CA VAL A 455 -22.86 4.97 0.57
C VAL A 455 -23.40 4.17 1.76
N ILE A 456 -24.35 3.32 1.49
CA ILE A 456 -25.11 2.61 2.52
C ILE A 456 -25.12 1.14 2.21
N THR A 457 -24.81 0.29 3.18
CA THR A 457 -25.01 -1.15 3.03
C THR A 457 -26.30 -1.59 3.70
N THR A 458 -26.95 -2.58 3.14
CA THR A 458 -28.20 -3.10 3.69
C THR A 458 -28.50 -4.53 3.24
N HIS A 459 -29.29 -5.22 4.06
CA HIS A 459 -29.94 -6.50 3.74
C HIS A 459 -31.42 -6.35 3.37
N TYR A 460 -32.00 -5.18 3.62
CA TYR A 460 -33.44 -4.96 3.44
C TYR A 460 -33.82 -4.71 1.97
N GLN A 461 -34.92 -5.36 1.55
CA GLN A 461 -35.39 -5.26 0.17
C GLN A 461 -36.06 -3.92 -0.16
N ASN A 462 -36.82 -3.37 0.79
CA ASN A 462 -37.47 -2.07 0.60
C ASN A 462 -36.45 -0.97 0.28
N LEU A 463 -35.27 -1.00 0.90
CA LEU A 463 -34.18 -0.06 0.57
C LEU A 463 -33.62 -0.29 -0.85
N LYS A 464 -33.55 -1.53 -1.32
CA LYS A 464 -33.17 -1.82 -2.70
C LYS A 464 -34.21 -1.28 -3.70
N HIS A 465 -35.51 -1.43 -3.41
CA HIS A 465 -36.58 -0.88 -4.21
C HIS A 465 -36.68 0.64 -4.15
N PHE A 466 -36.16 1.26 -3.07
CA PHE A 466 -36.11 2.73 -2.99
C PHE A 466 -35.35 3.34 -4.17
N ALA A 467 -34.32 2.68 -4.65
CA ALA A 467 -33.57 3.12 -5.82
C ALA A 467 -34.37 3.06 -7.14
N ASP A 468 -35.40 2.22 -7.23
CA ASP A 468 -36.23 2.09 -8.43
C ASP A 468 -37.14 3.32 -8.61
N HIS A 469 -37.50 3.98 -7.49
CA HIS A 469 -38.41 5.12 -7.46
C HIS A 469 -37.67 6.48 -7.35
N HIS A 470 -36.34 6.48 -7.10
CA HIS A 470 -35.57 7.70 -6.88
C HIS A 470 -34.37 7.76 -7.87
N PRO A 471 -34.42 8.64 -8.87
CA PRO A 471 -33.44 8.65 -9.97
C PRO A 471 -32.00 8.94 -9.50
N GLU A 472 -31.81 9.64 -8.40
CA GLU A 472 -30.49 9.99 -7.86
C GLU A 472 -29.89 8.91 -6.92
N VAL A 473 -30.58 7.78 -6.78
CA VAL A 473 -30.16 6.62 -5.99
C VAL A 473 -29.76 5.48 -6.93
N ALA A 474 -28.66 4.83 -6.64
CA ALA A 474 -28.20 3.66 -7.37
C ALA A 474 -28.12 2.43 -6.46
N ASN A 475 -28.47 1.26 -6.98
CA ASN A 475 -28.15 -0.01 -6.35
C ASN A 475 -26.75 -0.47 -6.74
N GLY A 476 -26.04 -1.09 -5.82
CA GLY A 476 -24.77 -1.77 -5.99
C GLY A 476 -24.82 -3.21 -5.45
N ALA A 477 -24.22 -4.13 -6.18
CA ALA A 477 -24.13 -5.54 -5.79
C ALA A 477 -22.69 -5.94 -5.55
N MET A 478 -22.39 -6.51 -4.39
CA MET A 478 -21.15 -7.25 -4.19
C MET A 478 -21.23 -8.59 -4.92
N LEU A 479 -20.32 -8.83 -5.84
CA LEU A 479 -20.34 -10.02 -6.68
C LEU A 479 -19.88 -11.28 -5.94
N TYR A 480 -20.53 -12.40 -6.24
CA TYR A 480 -20.26 -13.71 -5.67
C TYR A 480 -20.19 -14.78 -6.75
N ASP A 481 -19.18 -15.63 -6.70
CA ASP A 481 -19.05 -16.77 -7.60
C ASP A 481 -19.80 -17.96 -7.02
N ARG A 482 -20.85 -18.39 -7.73
CA ARG A 482 -21.67 -19.51 -7.33
C ARG A 482 -21.02 -20.88 -7.56
N HIS A 483 -20.18 -20.99 -8.58
CA HIS A 483 -19.52 -22.26 -8.91
C HIS A 483 -18.45 -22.59 -7.90
N GLU A 484 -17.62 -21.61 -7.57
CA GLU A 484 -16.55 -21.73 -6.59
C GLU A 484 -17.01 -21.37 -5.18
N MET A 485 -18.27 -20.96 -5.02
CA MET A 485 -18.88 -20.57 -3.74
C MET A 485 -18.01 -19.58 -2.95
N ARG A 486 -17.44 -18.56 -3.63
CA ARG A 486 -16.57 -17.55 -3.03
C ARG A 486 -16.96 -16.12 -3.39
N ALA A 487 -16.67 -15.19 -2.48
CA ALA A 487 -16.79 -13.77 -2.75
C ALA A 487 -15.75 -13.32 -3.78
N LEU A 488 -16.18 -12.49 -4.74
CA LEU A 488 -15.28 -11.89 -5.73
C LEU A 488 -14.75 -10.54 -5.27
N PHE A 489 -15.29 -9.95 -4.21
CA PHE A 489 -14.95 -8.64 -3.66
C PHE A 489 -15.04 -7.50 -4.68
N GLN A 490 -15.85 -7.65 -5.73
CA GLN A 490 -16.07 -6.67 -6.77
C GLN A 490 -17.44 -6.05 -6.62
N LEU A 491 -17.52 -4.72 -6.75
CA LEU A 491 -18.77 -3.96 -6.74
C LEU A 491 -19.30 -3.78 -8.17
N ALA A 492 -20.57 -4.09 -8.38
CA ALA A 492 -21.24 -3.82 -9.64
C ALA A 492 -22.40 -2.84 -9.40
N ILE A 493 -22.27 -1.62 -9.88
CA ILE A 493 -23.26 -0.55 -9.74
C ILE A 493 -24.36 -0.70 -10.81
N GLY A 494 -25.58 -0.28 -10.45
CA GLY A 494 -26.76 -0.28 -11.33
C GLY A 494 -27.71 -1.46 -11.15
N ARG A 495 -27.51 -2.28 -10.10
CA ARG A 495 -28.37 -3.42 -9.78
C ARG A 495 -28.28 -3.83 -8.31
N PRO A 496 -29.35 -4.34 -7.70
CA PRO A 496 -29.31 -4.87 -6.37
C PRO A 496 -28.57 -6.21 -6.30
N GLY A 497 -27.92 -6.50 -5.16
CA GLY A 497 -27.29 -7.78 -4.87
C GLY A 497 -28.20 -8.74 -4.12
N SER A 498 -27.95 -10.05 -4.28
CA SER A 498 -28.55 -11.12 -3.44
C SER A 498 -27.71 -11.38 -2.20
N SER A 499 -28.34 -11.86 -1.14
CA SER A 499 -27.65 -12.24 0.11
C SER A 499 -26.93 -13.60 0.00
N PHE A 500 -27.29 -14.44 -0.98
CA PHE A 500 -26.78 -15.81 -1.16
C PHE A 500 -26.88 -16.69 0.10
N ALA A 501 -27.85 -16.43 0.98
CA ALA A 501 -27.96 -17.09 2.26
C ALA A 501 -28.12 -18.62 2.14
N ILE A 502 -28.92 -19.07 1.17
CA ILE A 502 -29.17 -20.49 0.91
C ILE A 502 -27.92 -21.19 0.40
N GLU A 503 -27.19 -20.55 -0.52
CA GLU A 503 -25.94 -21.06 -1.07
C GLU A 503 -24.84 -21.12 0.01
N ILE A 504 -24.78 -20.14 0.87
CA ILE A 504 -23.83 -20.12 1.99
C ILE A 504 -24.19 -21.21 3.01
N ALA A 505 -25.47 -21.37 3.36
CA ALA A 505 -25.93 -22.43 4.24
C ALA A 505 -25.53 -23.84 3.71
N ARG A 506 -25.70 -24.05 2.40
CA ARG A 506 -25.28 -25.29 1.74
C ARG A 506 -23.75 -25.49 1.77
N LYS A 507 -22.97 -24.44 1.59
CA LYS A 507 -21.50 -24.49 1.68
C LYS A 507 -20.99 -24.83 3.07
N ILE A 508 -21.64 -24.31 4.10
CA ILE A 508 -21.30 -24.59 5.51
C ILE A 508 -21.69 -26.03 5.89
N GLY A 509 -22.54 -26.71 5.09
CA GLY A 509 -22.94 -28.10 5.29
C GLY A 509 -24.23 -28.26 6.10
N LEU A 510 -25.10 -27.25 6.10
CA LEU A 510 -26.46 -27.46 6.66
C LEU A 510 -27.14 -28.61 5.94
N PRO A 511 -27.88 -29.49 6.67
CA PRO A 511 -28.60 -30.60 6.06
C PRO A 511 -29.59 -30.12 4.97
N GLU A 512 -29.65 -30.85 3.86
CA GLU A 512 -30.48 -30.44 2.71
C GLU A 512 -31.97 -30.37 3.02
N ASN A 513 -32.45 -31.18 3.98
CA ASN A 513 -33.84 -31.11 4.46
C ASN A 513 -34.14 -29.77 5.13
N VAL A 514 -33.24 -29.22 5.93
CA VAL A 514 -33.38 -27.88 6.56
C VAL A 514 -33.38 -26.79 5.50
N ILE A 515 -32.49 -26.90 4.50
CA ILE A 515 -32.41 -25.94 3.39
C ILE A 515 -33.66 -26.00 2.51
N ALA A 516 -34.21 -27.19 2.27
CA ALA A 516 -35.43 -27.39 1.52
C ALA A 516 -36.63 -26.77 2.26
N GLU A 517 -36.76 -27.03 3.55
CA GLU A 517 -37.82 -26.48 4.40
C GLU A 517 -37.75 -24.95 4.46
N ALA A 518 -36.56 -24.38 4.69
CA ALA A 518 -36.33 -22.93 4.65
C ALA A 518 -36.71 -22.31 3.30
N SER A 519 -36.42 -23.03 2.21
CA SER A 519 -36.74 -22.57 0.85
C SER A 519 -38.23 -22.60 0.58
N GLU A 520 -38.96 -23.54 1.19
CA GLU A 520 -40.41 -23.65 1.11
C GLU A 520 -41.09 -22.54 1.91
N ILE A 521 -40.60 -22.23 3.11
CA ILE A 521 -41.09 -21.12 3.95
C ILE A 521 -40.90 -19.77 3.27
N VAL A 522 -39.78 -19.52 2.62
CA VAL A 522 -39.49 -18.26 1.89
C VAL A 522 -40.36 -18.12 0.62
N GLY A 523 -40.76 -19.23 0.01
CA GLY A 523 -41.57 -19.27 -1.21
C GLY A 523 -40.75 -19.35 -2.50
N SER A 524 -41.25 -20.17 -3.43
CA SER A 524 -40.57 -20.46 -4.72
C SER A 524 -40.40 -19.22 -5.61
N ASP A 525 -41.39 -18.31 -5.58
CA ASP A 525 -41.41 -17.12 -6.42
C ASP A 525 -40.28 -16.13 -6.06
N TYR A 526 -39.98 -16.02 -4.75
CA TYR A 526 -38.91 -15.22 -4.25
C TYR A 526 -37.53 -15.73 -4.72
N ILE A 527 -37.34 -17.05 -4.59
CA ILE A 527 -36.09 -17.71 -5.00
C ILE A 527 -35.89 -17.66 -6.53
N GLN A 528 -37.00 -17.80 -7.29
CA GLN A 528 -36.94 -17.68 -8.77
C GLN A 528 -36.67 -16.25 -9.22
N SER A 529 -37.27 -15.24 -8.60
CA SER A 529 -37.00 -13.82 -8.92
C SER A 529 -35.53 -13.47 -8.67
N ASP A 530 -34.97 -13.94 -7.55
CA ASP A 530 -33.54 -13.73 -7.23
C ASP A 530 -32.62 -14.46 -8.23
N LYS A 531 -32.98 -15.65 -8.70
CA LYS A 531 -32.26 -16.37 -9.76
C LYS A 531 -32.32 -15.65 -11.12
N TYR A 532 -33.47 -15.14 -11.54
CA TYR A 532 -33.60 -14.38 -12.81
C TYR A 532 -32.78 -13.11 -12.81
N LEU A 533 -32.80 -12.34 -11.70
CA LEU A 533 -31.97 -11.16 -11.56
C LEU A 533 -30.48 -11.49 -11.69
N GLN A 534 -30.06 -12.65 -11.20
CA GLN A 534 -28.69 -13.10 -11.23
C GLN A 534 -28.23 -13.58 -12.64
N ASP A 535 -29.11 -14.22 -13.42
CA ASP A 535 -28.79 -14.62 -14.79
C ASP A 535 -28.63 -13.40 -15.70
N ILE A 536 -29.45 -12.37 -15.53
CA ILE A 536 -29.30 -11.08 -16.21
C ILE A 536 -27.96 -10.43 -15.85
N VAL A 537 -27.55 -10.57 -14.57
CA VAL A 537 -26.25 -10.10 -14.05
C VAL A 537 -25.08 -10.77 -14.77
N ARG A 538 -25.14 -12.08 -14.97
CA ARG A 538 -24.10 -12.86 -15.65
C ARG A 538 -23.96 -12.43 -17.12
N ASP A 539 -25.09 -12.28 -17.81
CA ASP A 539 -25.09 -11.93 -19.22
C ASP A 539 -24.55 -10.51 -19.45
N LYS A 540 -24.94 -9.56 -18.58
CA LYS A 540 -24.41 -8.19 -18.62
C LYS A 540 -22.89 -8.17 -18.38
N ARG A 541 -22.37 -8.94 -17.43
CA ARG A 541 -20.92 -9.04 -17.15
C ARG A 541 -20.14 -9.63 -18.34
N TYR A 542 -20.70 -10.65 -18.98
CA TYR A 542 -20.11 -11.21 -20.20
C TYR A 542 -19.98 -10.14 -21.29
N TRP A 543 -21.03 -9.33 -21.48
CA TRP A 543 -21.03 -8.26 -22.48
C TRP A 543 -20.14 -7.07 -22.06
N GLU A 544 -20.07 -6.74 -20.78
CA GLU A 544 -19.16 -5.72 -20.27
C GLU A 544 -17.69 -6.13 -20.42
N GLY A 545 -17.36 -7.36 -20.09
CA GLY A 545 -16.01 -7.92 -20.33
C GLY A 545 -15.64 -7.91 -21.82
N LYS A 546 -16.59 -8.29 -22.69
CA LYS A 546 -16.41 -8.18 -24.15
C LYS A 546 -16.17 -6.74 -24.60
N ARG A 547 -16.93 -5.80 -24.03
CA ARG A 547 -16.80 -4.37 -24.35
C ARG A 547 -15.46 -3.79 -23.88
N GLN A 548 -14.98 -4.19 -22.69
CA GLN A 548 -13.64 -3.82 -22.22
C GLN A 548 -12.53 -4.38 -23.12
N THR A 549 -12.66 -5.64 -23.53
CA THR A 549 -11.70 -6.26 -24.47
C THR A 549 -11.66 -5.53 -25.80
N ILE A 550 -12.83 -5.16 -26.33
CA ILE A 550 -12.93 -4.39 -27.58
C ILE A 550 -12.29 -3.00 -27.42
N ARG A 551 -12.59 -2.28 -26.33
CA ARG A 551 -11.98 -0.97 -26.06
C ARG A 551 -10.46 -1.04 -25.90
N GLN A 552 -9.95 -2.12 -25.27
CA GLN A 552 -8.51 -2.32 -25.19
C GLN A 552 -7.89 -2.57 -26.55
N GLN A 553 -8.55 -3.39 -27.41
CA GLN A 553 -8.09 -3.64 -28.77
C GLN A 553 -8.15 -2.38 -29.65
N GLU A 554 -9.18 -1.53 -29.47
CA GLU A 554 -9.27 -0.22 -30.15
C GLU A 554 -8.11 0.68 -29.73
N LYS A 555 -7.82 0.76 -28.44
CA LYS A 555 -6.70 1.57 -27.92
C LYS A 555 -5.33 1.07 -28.39
N ASP A 556 -5.14 -0.24 -28.41
CA ASP A 556 -3.91 -0.85 -28.92
C ASP A 556 -3.76 -0.57 -30.44
N ALA A 557 -4.87 -0.58 -31.18
CA ALA A 557 -4.88 -0.23 -32.60
C ALA A 557 -4.55 1.26 -32.83
N GLU A 558 -5.11 2.17 -32.02
CA GLU A 558 -4.80 3.61 -32.07
C GLU A 558 -3.31 3.88 -31.77
N GLN A 559 -2.73 3.20 -30.79
CA GLN A 559 -1.30 3.32 -30.49
C GLN A 559 -0.43 2.84 -31.67
N VAL A 560 -0.80 1.74 -32.30
CA VAL A 560 -0.09 1.23 -33.48
C VAL A 560 -0.20 2.20 -34.66
N ILE A 561 -1.36 2.81 -34.87
CA ILE A 561 -1.58 3.83 -35.92
C ILE A 561 -0.71 5.07 -35.64
N ALA A 562 -0.68 5.55 -34.39
CA ALA A 562 0.14 6.70 -34.01
C ALA A 562 1.65 6.42 -34.23
N GLN A 563 2.13 5.25 -33.83
CA GLN A 563 3.51 4.82 -34.10
C GLN A 563 3.83 4.74 -35.60
N TYR A 564 2.88 4.24 -36.39
CA TYR A 564 3.04 4.16 -37.82
C TYR A 564 3.11 5.56 -38.48
N GLU A 565 2.30 6.51 -38.03
CA GLU A 565 2.32 7.90 -38.49
C GLU A 565 3.62 8.62 -38.13
N GLN A 566 4.12 8.40 -36.91
CA GLN A 566 5.44 8.91 -36.50
C GLN A 566 6.55 8.33 -37.37
N ALA A 567 6.61 7.02 -37.54
CA ALA A 567 7.61 6.37 -38.37
C ALA A 567 7.56 6.86 -39.85
N LYS A 568 6.37 7.09 -40.40
CA LYS A 568 6.16 7.66 -41.74
C LYS A 568 6.71 9.08 -41.83
N ASN A 569 6.43 9.91 -40.84
CA ASN A 569 6.92 11.29 -40.79
C ASN A 569 8.45 11.36 -40.68
N ASP A 570 9.04 10.49 -39.87
CA ASP A 570 10.49 10.41 -39.69
C ASP A 570 11.17 9.92 -40.99
N LEU A 571 10.59 8.94 -41.66
CA LEU A 571 11.07 8.46 -42.96
C LEU A 571 11.00 9.57 -44.03
N GLN A 572 9.95 10.39 -44.04
CA GLN A 572 9.84 11.54 -44.93
C GLN A 572 10.87 12.62 -44.62
N ARG A 573 11.17 12.87 -43.33
CA ARG A 573 12.24 13.81 -42.93
C ARG A 573 13.61 13.29 -43.34
N GLN A 574 13.92 12.04 -43.08
CA GLN A 574 15.17 11.41 -43.52
C GLN A 574 15.36 11.46 -45.05
N ARG A 575 14.32 11.15 -45.80
CA ARG A 575 14.32 11.24 -47.26
C ARG A 575 14.63 12.68 -47.73
N LYS A 576 14.01 13.69 -47.12
CA LYS A 576 14.31 15.11 -47.45
C LYS A 576 15.74 15.47 -47.11
N GLN A 577 16.28 15.03 -46.01
CA GLN A 577 17.68 15.28 -45.59
C GLN A 577 18.67 14.61 -46.55
N ILE A 578 18.43 13.35 -46.92
CA ILE A 578 19.29 12.63 -47.87
C ILE A 578 19.29 13.32 -49.26
N LEU A 579 18.09 13.74 -49.73
CA LEU A 579 18.01 14.47 -51.00
C LEU A 579 18.72 15.84 -50.95
N ALA A 580 18.64 16.54 -49.83
CA ALA A 580 19.32 17.81 -49.63
C ALA A 580 20.86 17.65 -49.59
N GLN A 581 21.34 16.61 -48.90
CA GLN A 581 22.74 16.26 -48.85
C GLN A 581 23.26 15.87 -50.24
N ALA A 582 22.57 14.96 -50.93
CA ALA A 582 22.97 14.55 -52.26
C ALA A 582 23.00 15.73 -53.26
N LYS A 583 22.06 16.70 -53.14
CA LYS A 583 22.07 17.91 -53.93
C LYS A 583 23.25 18.83 -53.61
N ALA A 584 23.58 19.01 -52.34
CA ALA A 584 24.74 19.80 -51.90
C ALA A 584 26.08 19.16 -52.34
N GLU A 585 26.22 17.84 -52.25
CA GLU A 585 27.38 17.11 -52.73
C GLU A 585 27.54 17.23 -54.26
N ALA A 586 26.42 17.12 -55.00
CA ALA A 586 26.43 17.30 -56.46
C ALA A 586 26.80 18.75 -56.86
N GLU A 587 26.35 19.76 -56.11
CA GLU A 587 26.73 21.16 -56.33
C GLU A 587 28.20 21.39 -56.01
N GLN A 588 28.75 20.79 -54.97
CA GLN A 588 30.20 20.86 -54.66
C GLN A 588 31.04 20.18 -55.74
N LEU A 589 30.67 19.01 -56.20
CA LEU A 589 31.35 18.28 -57.28
C LEU A 589 31.33 19.07 -58.58
N LEU A 590 30.24 19.74 -58.91
CA LEU A 590 30.13 20.62 -60.08
C LEU A 590 31.02 21.88 -59.96
N GLN A 591 31.05 22.50 -58.78
CA GLN A 591 31.94 23.66 -58.52
C GLN A 591 33.41 23.25 -58.58
N GLU A 592 33.78 22.13 -58.01
CA GLU A 592 35.15 21.61 -58.06
C GLU A 592 35.56 21.22 -59.49
N GLY A 593 34.62 20.58 -60.23
CA GLY A 593 34.78 20.30 -61.65
C GLY A 593 35.02 21.55 -62.48
N ASN A 594 34.18 22.58 -62.34
CA ASN A 594 34.32 23.87 -63.01
C ASN A 594 35.62 24.55 -62.64
N ARG A 595 36.01 24.58 -61.36
CA ARG A 595 37.28 25.16 -60.93
C ARG A 595 38.52 24.46 -61.54
N ARG A 596 38.47 23.12 -61.65
CA ARG A 596 39.55 22.35 -62.30
C ARG A 596 39.57 22.56 -63.80
N ILE A 597 38.45 22.74 -64.49
CA ILE A 597 38.35 23.08 -65.89
C ILE A 597 38.94 24.49 -66.15
N GLU A 598 38.55 25.47 -65.30
CA GLU A 598 39.09 26.84 -65.41
C GLU A 598 40.62 26.90 -65.18
N ASN A 599 41.10 26.18 -64.16
CA ASN A 599 42.52 26.06 -63.87
C ASN A 599 43.28 25.37 -65.04
N ALA A 600 42.67 24.31 -65.63
CA ALA A 600 43.25 23.64 -66.79
C ALA A 600 43.27 24.55 -68.01
N ILE A 601 42.20 25.35 -68.27
CA ILE A 601 42.17 26.34 -69.35
C ILE A 601 43.20 27.44 -69.13
N LYS A 602 43.36 27.87 -67.85
CA LYS A 602 44.40 28.90 -67.51
C LYS A 602 45.78 28.36 -67.72
N ALA A 603 46.08 27.15 -67.24
CA ALA A 603 47.36 26.48 -67.44
C ALA A 603 47.71 26.21 -68.93
N ILE A 604 46.72 25.88 -69.75
CA ILE A 604 46.89 25.71 -71.18
C ILE A 604 47.18 27.07 -71.90
N LYS A 605 46.53 28.16 -71.40
CA LYS A 605 46.84 29.53 -71.93
C LYS A 605 48.18 30.07 -71.54
N GLU A 606 48.64 29.78 -70.30
CA GLU A 606 49.97 30.21 -69.77
C GLU A 606 51.13 29.39 -70.34
N ALA A 607 50.87 28.14 -70.76
CA ALA A 607 51.95 27.24 -71.28
C ALA A 607 52.22 27.42 -72.77
N GLN A 608 51.86 28.53 -73.45
CA GLN A 608 52.20 28.83 -74.83
C GLN A 608 52.26 27.62 -75.75
N ALA A 609 51.21 26.78 -75.75
CA ALA A 609 51.02 25.66 -76.65
C ALA A 609 52.14 24.60 -76.82
N GLU A 610 52.90 24.30 -75.75
CA GLU A 610 53.74 23.09 -75.71
C GLU A 610 52.95 21.82 -75.68
N LYS A 611 53.15 20.93 -76.63
CA LYS A 611 52.36 19.71 -76.82
C LYS A 611 52.43 18.74 -75.65
N GLU A 612 53.46 18.69 -74.86
CA GLU A 612 53.65 17.78 -73.71
C GLU A 612 52.90 18.23 -72.46
N THR A 613 52.85 19.51 -72.15
CA THR A 613 52.15 20.07 -71.02
C THR A 613 50.62 19.95 -71.17
N THR A 614 50.16 20.21 -72.44
CA THR A 614 48.72 20.07 -72.75
C THR A 614 48.21 18.59 -72.71
N ARG A 615 49.14 17.66 -72.94
CA ARG A 615 48.80 16.24 -72.83
C ARG A 615 48.68 15.79 -71.33
N LYS A 616 49.56 16.25 -70.46
CA LYS A 616 49.54 15.97 -69.05
C LYS A 616 48.26 16.50 -68.39
N ILE A 617 47.90 17.73 -68.70
CA ILE A 617 46.67 18.34 -68.16
C ILE A 617 45.38 17.61 -68.64
N ARG A 618 45.40 17.13 -69.92
CA ARG A 618 44.26 16.29 -70.38
C ARG A 618 44.19 14.92 -69.70
N GLU A 619 45.34 14.30 -69.40
CA GLU A 619 45.40 13.04 -68.69
C GLU A 619 44.93 13.18 -67.25
N GLU A 620 45.28 14.28 -66.54
CA GLU A 620 44.74 14.60 -65.19
C GLU A 620 43.26 14.85 -65.18
N LEU A 621 42.72 15.56 -66.17
CA LEU A 621 41.25 15.78 -66.32
C LEU A 621 40.49 14.49 -66.67
N GLN A 622 41.08 13.61 -67.46
CA GLN A 622 40.55 12.29 -67.74
C GLN A 622 40.55 11.36 -66.50
N GLN A 623 41.68 11.41 -65.71
CA GLN A 623 41.76 10.67 -64.45
C GLN A 623 40.72 11.14 -63.44
N PHE A 624 40.48 12.45 -63.28
CA PHE A 624 39.43 12.99 -62.42
C PHE A 624 38.06 12.56 -62.89
N THR A 625 37.77 12.59 -64.22
CA THR A 625 36.47 12.13 -64.74
C THR A 625 36.26 10.62 -64.56
N GLN A 626 37.37 9.84 -64.53
CA GLN A 626 37.30 8.40 -64.23
C GLN A 626 37.15 8.11 -62.73
N THR A 627 37.71 8.94 -61.82
CA THR A 627 37.52 8.81 -60.36
C THR A 627 36.09 9.14 -59.98
N VAL A 628 35.52 10.21 -60.52
CA VAL A 628 34.09 10.55 -60.25
C VAL A 628 33.13 9.51 -60.78
N LYS A 629 33.49 8.78 -61.86
CA LYS A 629 32.70 7.65 -62.41
C LYS A 629 32.91 6.35 -61.67
N LYS A 630 33.96 6.22 -60.82
CA LYS A 630 34.29 4.96 -60.12
C LYS A 630 33.96 4.91 -58.64
N GLU A 631 33.52 6.03 -58.04
CA GLU A 631 33.00 5.94 -56.65
C GLU A 631 31.60 5.29 -56.66
N PRO A 632 31.50 4.06 -56.20
CA PRO A 632 30.17 3.45 -55.98
C PRO A 632 29.49 4.17 -54.84
N VAL A 633 28.31 4.68 -55.05
CA VAL A 633 27.39 5.12 -54.00
C VAL A 633 27.27 3.94 -53.03
N LYS A 634 27.85 4.11 -51.82
CA LYS A 634 27.64 3.12 -50.73
C LYS A 634 26.16 3.14 -50.38
N GLU A 635 25.38 2.22 -50.90
CA GLU A 635 24.09 1.84 -50.38
C GLU A 635 24.29 1.17 -48.99
N GLN A 636 24.43 1.97 -47.95
CA GLN A 636 24.33 1.52 -46.59
C GLN A 636 22.91 1.86 -46.08
N GLY A 637 22.08 0.84 -45.96
CA GLY A 637 20.93 0.85 -45.08
C GLY A 637 19.55 1.10 -45.68
N LEU A 638 19.29 0.86 -46.93
CA LEU A 638 17.94 0.81 -47.49
C LEU A 638 17.54 -0.66 -47.67
N LEU A 639 16.59 -1.12 -46.88
CA LEU A 639 15.87 -2.36 -47.17
C LEU A 639 15.36 -2.27 -48.61
N THR A 640 15.73 -3.22 -49.46
CA THR A 640 15.27 -3.28 -50.84
C THR A 640 13.75 -3.36 -50.87
N GLN A 641 13.15 -2.74 -51.90
CA GLN A 641 11.69 -2.72 -52.08
C GLN A 641 11.08 -4.12 -52.01
N ASP A 642 11.83 -5.13 -52.49
CA ASP A 642 11.48 -6.55 -52.41
C ASP A 642 11.42 -7.14 -50.99
N GLU A 643 12.28 -6.67 -50.08
CA GLU A 643 12.24 -7.11 -48.67
C GLU A 643 11.07 -6.45 -47.90
N PHE A 644 10.71 -5.25 -48.28
CA PHE A 644 9.57 -4.53 -47.71
C PHE A 644 8.25 -5.13 -48.18
N GLU A 645 8.15 -5.46 -49.46
CA GLU A 645 6.97 -6.16 -50.05
C GLU A 645 6.80 -7.57 -49.46
N LYS A 646 7.88 -8.32 -49.30
CA LYS A 646 7.85 -9.63 -48.61
C LYS A 646 7.38 -9.55 -47.16
N LYS A 647 7.79 -8.53 -46.41
CA LYS A 647 7.31 -8.32 -45.04
C LYS A 647 5.86 -7.92 -44.96
N ILE A 648 5.39 -7.06 -45.88
CA ILE A 648 3.98 -6.68 -46.00
C ILE A 648 3.13 -7.89 -46.42
N GLU A 649 3.59 -8.72 -47.31
CA GLU A 649 2.88 -9.91 -47.74
C GLU A 649 2.82 -10.98 -46.62
N GLN A 650 3.85 -11.14 -45.81
CA GLN A 650 3.84 -11.99 -44.61
C GLN A 650 2.86 -11.47 -43.53
N LEU A 651 2.74 -10.15 -43.34
CA LEU A 651 1.77 -9.56 -42.43
C LEU A 651 0.33 -9.71 -42.94
N LYS A 652 0.08 -9.52 -44.23
CA LYS A 652 -1.22 -9.77 -44.87
C LYS A 652 -1.63 -11.25 -44.77
N GLN A 653 -0.71 -12.17 -44.99
CA GLN A 653 -0.97 -13.61 -44.83
C GLN A 653 -1.25 -14.01 -43.38
N ARG A 654 -0.57 -13.38 -42.40
CA ARG A 654 -0.87 -13.58 -40.97
C ARG A 654 -2.25 -13.03 -40.59
N GLN A 655 -2.64 -11.87 -41.12
CA GLN A 655 -3.97 -11.28 -40.91
C GLN A 655 -5.07 -12.14 -41.53
N GLN A 656 -4.91 -12.60 -42.77
CA GLN A 656 -5.88 -13.47 -43.44
C GLN A 656 -6.01 -14.84 -42.75
N ARG A 657 -4.93 -15.41 -42.20
CA ARG A 657 -5.01 -16.62 -41.38
C ARG A 657 -5.75 -16.39 -40.05
N LYS A 658 -5.62 -15.20 -39.44
CA LYS A 658 -6.36 -14.84 -38.23
C LYS A 658 -7.84 -14.64 -38.52
N GLU A 659 -8.17 -13.97 -39.60
CA GLU A 659 -9.57 -13.76 -40.04
C GLU A 659 -10.25 -15.07 -40.46
N LYS A 660 -9.55 -15.97 -41.17
CA LYS A 660 -10.08 -17.30 -41.51
C LYS A 660 -10.36 -18.13 -40.23
N ARG A 661 -9.45 -18.14 -39.27
CA ARG A 661 -9.69 -18.81 -37.99
C ARG A 661 -10.84 -18.21 -37.21
N SER A 662 -11.02 -16.89 -37.25
CA SER A 662 -12.15 -16.19 -36.61
C SER A 662 -13.48 -16.54 -37.30
N GLN A 663 -13.52 -16.59 -38.63
CA GLN A 663 -14.71 -16.99 -39.40
C GLN A 663 -15.06 -18.48 -39.21
N GLU A 664 -14.07 -19.38 -39.16
CA GLU A 664 -14.28 -20.81 -38.89
C GLU A 664 -14.81 -21.03 -37.45
N LYS A 665 -14.35 -20.20 -36.49
CA LYS A 665 -14.85 -20.27 -35.10
C LYS A 665 -16.30 -19.76 -35.03
N ALA A 666 -16.61 -18.65 -35.71
CA ALA A 666 -17.96 -18.10 -35.76
C ALA A 666 -18.95 -19.05 -36.47
N GLN A 667 -18.52 -19.72 -37.54
CA GLN A 667 -19.33 -20.72 -38.23
C GLN A 667 -19.59 -21.98 -37.35
N ARG A 668 -18.62 -22.43 -36.60
CA ARG A 668 -18.79 -23.52 -35.60
C ARG A 668 -19.78 -23.12 -34.50
N GLU A 669 -19.68 -21.90 -33.98
CA GLU A 669 -20.61 -21.38 -32.97
C GLU A 669 -22.04 -21.24 -33.52
N GLN A 670 -22.20 -20.79 -34.76
CA GLN A 670 -23.50 -20.75 -35.45
C GLN A 670 -24.11 -22.14 -35.69
N GLN A 671 -23.30 -23.11 -36.15
CA GLN A 671 -23.77 -24.49 -36.35
C GLN A 671 -24.11 -25.15 -34.99
N MET A 672 -23.43 -24.82 -33.92
CA MET A 672 -23.74 -25.31 -32.57
C MET A 672 -25.05 -24.68 -32.04
N ALA A 673 -25.27 -23.38 -32.29
CA ALA A 673 -26.51 -22.68 -31.92
C ALA A 673 -27.71 -23.19 -32.73
N GLU A 674 -27.51 -23.53 -34.02
CA GLU A 674 -28.54 -24.08 -34.89
C GLU A 674 -28.89 -25.53 -34.51
N LYS A 675 -27.89 -26.34 -34.08
CA LYS A 675 -28.12 -27.68 -33.52
C LYS A 675 -28.86 -27.61 -32.18
N LEU A 676 -28.58 -26.61 -31.33
CA LEU A 676 -29.35 -26.38 -30.09
C LEU A 676 -30.78 -25.94 -30.38
N ARG A 677 -30.98 -25.08 -31.38
CA ARG A 677 -32.32 -24.59 -31.77
C ARG A 677 -33.18 -25.70 -32.35
N ASN A 678 -32.58 -26.57 -33.16
CA ASN A 678 -33.26 -27.76 -33.69
C ASN A 678 -33.52 -28.84 -32.63
N ALA A 679 -32.70 -28.93 -31.59
CA ALA A 679 -32.95 -29.81 -30.44
C ALA A 679 -34.10 -29.29 -29.57
N VAL A 680 -34.24 -27.97 -29.40
CA VAL A 680 -35.34 -27.35 -28.63
C VAL A 680 -36.69 -27.44 -29.39
N SER A 681 -36.71 -27.33 -30.74
CA SER A 681 -37.93 -27.53 -31.53
C SER A 681 -38.40 -28.99 -31.55
N ALA A 682 -37.45 -29.94 -31.55
CA ALA A 682 -37.78 -31.35 -31.46
C ALA A 682 -38.35 -31.79 -30.10
N THR A 683 -38.01 -31.07 -29.03
CA THR A 683 -38.52 -31.31 -27.66
C THR A 683 -39.94 -30.73 -27.51
N ALA A 684 -40.28 -29.68 -28.22
CA ALA A 684 -41.62 -29.08 -28.19
C ALA A 684 -42.69 -29.95 -28.94
N GLU A 685 -42.32 -30.71 -29.98
CA GLU A 685 -43.27 -31.60 -30.71
C GLU A 685 -43.60 -32.90 -29.94
N ILE A 686 -42.75 -33.32 -28.97
CA ILE A 686 -42.96 -34.53 -28.19
C ILE A 686 -43.88 -34.30 -26.99
N ALA A 687 -44.05 -33.06 -26.54
CA ALA A 687 -44.88 -32.68 -25.39
C ALA A 687 -46.39 -32.67 -25.74
N SER A 688 -46.80 -32.84 -27.00
CA SER A 688 -48.19 -32.69 -27.45
C SER A 688 -48.94 -34.00 -27.65
N ARG A 689 -48.35 -35.18 -27.39
CA ARG A 689 -49.02 -36.48 -27.53
C ARG A 689 -49.60 -36.94 -26.19
N THR A 690 -50.87 -37.38 -26.19
CA THR A 690 -51.56 -37.98 -25.03
C THR A 690 -50.81 -39.18 -24.43
N LEU A 691 -50.66 -39.18 -23.10
CA LEU A 691 -49.99 -40.25 -22.31
C LEU A 691 -50.79 -41.57 -22.41
N MET A 692 -50.16 -42.70 -22.68
CA MET A 692 -50.75 -44.03 -22.77
C MET A 692 -50.20 -44.95 -21.68
N VAL A 693 -50.99 -45.98 -21.34
CA VAL A 693 -50.56 -47.04 -20.41
C VAL A 693 -49.32 -47.73 -21.00
N GLY A 694 -48.26 -47.90 -20.18
CA GLY A 694 -46.94 -48.41 -20.60
C GLY A 694 -45.91 -47.36 -20.92
N ASP A 695 -46.28 -46.06 -20.94
CA ASP A 695 -45.32 -44.98 -21.14
C ASP A 695 -44.41 -44.83 -19.92
N ALA A 696 -43.13 -44.60 -20.18
CA ALA A 696 -42.17 -44.16 -19.16
C ALA A 696 -42.45 -42.67 -18.84
N VAL A 697 -42.85 -42.37 -17.62
CA VAL A 697 -43.27 -41.01 -17.19
C VAL A 697 -42.50 -40.58 -15.95
N ARG A 698 -42.30 -39.30 -15.82
CA ARG A 698 -41.79 -38.67 -14.58
C ARG A 698 -42.77 -37.58 -14.13
N ILE A 699 -42.79 -37.33 -12.84
CA ILE A 699 -43.49 -36.16 -12.32
C ILE A 699 -42.72 -34.91 -12.69
N LYS A 700 -43.39 -33.89 -13.24
CA LYS A 700 -42.78 -32.60 -13.58
C LYS A 700 -42.00 -32.03 -12.41
N GLY A 701 -40.69 -31.79 -12.61
CA GLY A 701 -39.79 -31.30 -11.57
C GLY A 701 -39.07 -32.37 -10.77
N THR A 702 -39.24 -33.67 -11.06
CA THR A 702 -38.45 -34.74 -10.43
C THR A 702 -37.62 -35.50 -11.45
N THR A 703 -36.55 -36.18 -10.98
CA THR A 703 -35.66 -37.00 -11.83
C THR A 703 -36.07 -38.47 -11.87
N THR A 704 -37.00 -38.89 -11.04
CA THR A 704 -37.37 -40.31 -10.92
C THR A 704 -38.35 -40.68 -12.03
N VAL A 705 -38.02 -41.67 -12.83
CA VAL A 705 -38.84 -42.22 -13.92
C VAL A 705 -39.59 -43.43 -13.42
N GLY A 706 -40.90 -43.46 -13.71
CA GLY A 706 -41.79 -44.57 -13.42
C GLY A 706 -42.54 -45.02 -14.65
N LEU A 707 -43.18 -46.20 -14.60
CA LEU A 707 -44.03 -46.74 -15.65
C LEU A 707 -45.50 -46.43 -15.35
N LEU A 708 -46.22 -45.90 -16.34
CA LEU A 708 -47.67 -45.60 -16.22
C LEU A 708 -48.44 -46.88 -16.37
N GLU A 709 -49.01 -47.38 -15.26
CA GLU A 709 -49.72 -48.68 -15.19
C GLU A 709 -51.21 -48.54 -15.59
N ARG A 710 -51.85 -47.43 -15.20
CA ARG A 710 -53.28 -47.19 -15.47
C ARG A 710 -53.54 -45.69 -15.61
N VAL A 711 -54.46 -45.34 -16.48
CA VAL A 711 -54.93 -43.99 -16.70
C VAL A 711 -56.43 -43.91 -16.47
N ASP A 712 -56.85 -43.05 -15.53
CA ASP A 712 -58.26 -42.67 -15.32
C ASP A 712 -58.43 -41.23 -15.76
N SER A 713 -59.65 -40.78 -15.94
CA SER A 713 -60.01 -39.54 -16.66
C SER A 713 -59.23 -38.26 -16.29
N ALA A 714 -58.60 -38.21 -15.11
CA ALA A 714 -57.80 -37.07 -14.68
C ALA A 714 -56.48 -37.46 -13.92
N LYS A 715 -56.27 -38.73 -13.65
CA LYS A 715 -55.17 -39.23 -12.81
C LYS A 715 -54.55 -40.49 -13.44
N GLY A 716 -53.24 -40.66 -13.31
CA GLY A 716 -52.53 -41.86 -13.71
C GLY A 716 -51.88 -42.55 -12.52
N VAL A 717 -51.93 -43.88 -12.50
CA VAL A 717 -51.18 -44.69 -11.53
C VAL A 717 -49.84 -45.01 -12.14
N VAL A 718 -48.78 -44.61 -11.48
CA VAL A 718 -47.40 -44.76 -11.92
C VAL A 718 -46.62 -45.59 -10.90
N ILE A 719 -45.84 -46.54 -11.38
CA ILE A 719 -44.94 -47.34 -10.55
C ILE A 719 -43.55 -46.73 -10.57
N PHE A 720 -43.08 -46.19 -9.44
CA PHE A 720 -41.77 -45.69 -9.20
C PHE A 720 -40.97 -46.66 -8.31
N GLY A 721 -39.95 -47.38 -8.83
CA GLY A 721 -39.08 -48.22 -8.02
C GLY A 721 -39.79 -49.23 -7.10
N GLY A 722 -40.97 -49.77 -7.52
CA GLY A 722 -41.75 -50.76 -6.77
C GLY A 722 -42.88 -50.15 -5.92
N MET A 723 -43.05 -48.86 -5.80
CA MET A 723 -44.18 -48.19 -5.18
C MET A 723 -45.19 -47.68 -6.20
N ARG A 724 -46.45 -47.93 -5.95
CA ARG A 724 -47.58 -47.39 -6.74
C ARG A 724 -48.01 -46.04 -6.23
N SER A 725 -47.95 -45.01 -7.09
CA SER A 725 -48.35 -43.65 -6.77
C SER A 725 -49.41 -43.17 -7.76
N THR A 726 -50.49 -42.57 -7.27
CA THR A 726 -51.53 -41.95 -8.09
C THR A 726 -51.26 -40.49 -8.25
N VAL A 727 -50.97 -40.04 -9.49
CA VAL A 727 -50.54 -38.68 -9.79
C VAL A 727 -51.50 -38.08 -10.86
N ALA A 728 -51.83 -36.80 -10.76
CA ALA A 728 -52.62 -36.10 -11.76
C ALA A 728 -51.88 -36.07 -13.12
N LEU A 729 -52.55 -36.42 -14.22
CA LEU A 729 -51.99 -36.49 -15.56
C LEU A 729 -51.28 -35.18 -16.00
N GLN A 730 -51.75 -34.03 -15.57
CA GLN A 730 -51.14 -32.73 -15.82
C GLN A 730 -49.73 -32.57 -15.20
N ARG A 731 -49.41 -33.37 -14.18
CA ARG A 731 -48.10 -33.38 -13.50
C ARG A 731 -47.13 -34.42 -14.05
N LEU A 732 -47.55 -35.24 -14.98
CA LEU A 732 -46.73 -36.29 -15.62
C LEU A 732 -46.17 -35.77 -16.96
N GLU A 733 -44.92 -36.09 -17.23
CA GLU A 733 -44.30 -35.88 -18.55
C GLU A 733 -43.62 -37.17 -19.03
N ARG A 734 -43.70 -37.42 -20.34
CA ARG A 734 -43.14 -38.62 -20.95
C ARG A 734 -41.60 -38.54 -21.08
N VAL A 735 -40.89 -39.60 -20.79
CA VAL A 735 -39.44 -39.68 -20.91
C VAL A 735 -39.14 -40.70 -22.00
N LYS A 736 -38.20 -40.39 -22.94
CA LYS A 736 -37.76 -41.32 -23.99
C LYS A 736 -37.05 -42.52 -23.40
N ASP A 737 -37.31 -43.69 -23.88
CA ASP A 737 -36.65 -44.95 -23.57
C ASP A 737 -35.14 -44.85 -23.81
N GLY A 738 -34.35 -45.14 -22.77
CA GLY A 738 -32.89 -45.20 -22.90
C GLY A 738 -32.07 -45.08 -21.61
N VAL A 739 -32.66 -45.10 -20.42
CA VAL A 739 -31.85 -45.13 -19.19
C VAL A 739 -32.14 -46.41 -18.43
N GLN A 740 -31.29 -47.39 -18.56
CA GLN A 740 -31.27 -48.62 -17.73
C GLN A 740 -30.91 -48.22 -16.30
N THR A 741 -31.77 -48.70 -15.37
CA THR A 741 -31.52 -48.61 -13.93
C THR A 741 -30.31 -49.46 -13.58
N ALA A 742 -29.23 -48.83 -13.15
CA ALA A 742 -28.15 -49.49 -12.44
C ALA A 742 -28.36 -49.37 -10.91
N PRO A 743 -28.02 -50.42 -10.14
CA PRO A 743 -28.31 -50.44 -8.70
C PRO A 743 -27.36 -49.51 -7.93
N ILE A 744 -27.89 -48.93 -6.86
CA ILE A 744 -27.21 -48.10 -5.90
C ILE A 744 -26.13 -48.95 -5.17
N ALA A 745 -24.87 -48.72 -5.52
CA ALA A 745 -23.74 -49.16 -4.71
C ALA A 745 -22.74 -48.01 -4.61
N ALA A 746 -22.57 -47.54 -3.34
CA ALA A 746 -21.39 -46.83 -2.82
C ALA A 746 -20.90 -45.62 -3.60
N ALA A 747 -21.38 -44.46 -3.24
CA ALA A 747 -20.76 -43.17 -3.57
C ALA A 747 -19.53 -42.91 -2.67
N THR A 748 -18.42 -43.61 -2.96
CA THR A 748 -17.10 -43.28 -2.44
C THR A 748 -16.06 -43.61 -3.47
N GLN A 749 -15.85 -42.74 -4.46
CA GLN A 749 -14.64 -42.69 -5.26
C GLN A 749 -14.76 -41.62 -6.35
N HIS A 750 -14.39 -40.38 -6.04
CA HIS A 750 -13.80 -39.45 -7.02
C HIS A 750 -13.21 -38.22 -6.28
N LEU A 751 -12.24 -38.52 -5.39
CA LEU A 751 -11.24 -37.53 -5.03
C LEU A 751 -10.13 -37.57 -6.07
N SER A 752 -9.77 -36.46 -6.67
CA SER A 752 -8.70 -36.42 -7.68
C SER A 752 -7.37 -36.92 -7.09
N HIS A 753 -6.50 -37.50 -7.91
CA HIS A 753 -5.17 -37.96 -7.49
C HIS A 753 -4.33 -36.86 -6.81
N ALA A 754 -4.51 -35.62 -7.20
CA ALA A 754 -3.82 -34.47 -6.58
C ALA A 754 -4.28 -34.19 -5.14
N THR A 755 -5.58 -34.36 -4.85
CA THR A 755 -6.14 -34.13 -3.49
C THR A 755 -5.74 -35.26 -2.54
N ARG A 756 -5.62 -36.50 -3.01
CA ARG A 756 -5.09 -37.64 -2.23
C ARG A 756 -3.62 -37.44 -1.88
N ALA A 757 -2.79 -37.04 -2.82
CA ALA A 757 -1.37 -36.80 -2.58
C ALA A 757 -1.14 -35.69 -1.54
N THR A 758 -1.98 -34.63 -1.52
CA THR A 758 -1.89 -33.53 -0.54
C THR A 758 -2.31 -34.00 0.86
N ILE A 759 -3.36 -34.80 0.96
CA ILE A 759 -3.83 -35.36 2.25
C ILE A 759 -2.79 -36.34 2.82
N ASP A 760 -2.20 -37.19 1.97
CA ASP A 760 -1.17 -38.14 2.41
C ASP A 760 0.13 -37.43 2.84
N GLN A 761 0.46 -36.32 2.21
CA GLN A 761 1.60 -35.47 2.60
C GLN A 761 1.34 -34.76 3.93
N HIS A 762 0.14 -34.26 4.18
CA HIS A 762 -0.26 -33.68 5.47
C HIS A 762 -0.33 -34.73 6.59
N LYS A 763 -0.78 -35.95 6.29
CA LYS A 763 -0.74 -37.07 7.24
C LYS A 763 0.66 -37.42 7.70
N GLN A 764 1.64 -37.38 6.80
CA GLN A 764 3.03 -37.67 7.12
C GLN A 764 3.71 -36.57 7.97
N GLN A 765 3.22 -35.34 7.93
CA GLN A 765 3.75 -34.19 8.67
C GLN A 765 3.00 -33.90 9.99
N PHE A 766 1.87 -34.51 10.24
CA PHE A 766 1.08 -34.30 11.44
C PHE A 766 1.73 -35.00 12.66
N HIS A 767 2.04 -34.22 13.68
CA HIS A 767 2.58 -34.71 14.94
C HIS A 767 1.42 -35.01 15.90
N GLN A 768 1.38 -36.22 16.43
CA GLN A 768 0.31 -36.66 17.37
C GLN A 768 0.40 -36.01 18.76
N ASP A 769 1.47 -35.30 19.04
CA ASP A 769 1.75 -34.66 20.34
C ASP A 769 1.70 -33.11 20.16
N LEU A 770 0.90 -32.44 20.96
CA LEU A 770 0.85 -30.98 21.07
C LEU A 770 1.42 -30.53 22.41
N ASP A 771 2.49 -29.74 22.43
CA ASP A 771 3.11 -29.23 23.63
C ASP A 771 2.66 -27.78 23.94
N LEU A 772 1.95 -27.61 25.04
CA LEU A 772 1.37 -26.34 25.51
C LEU A 772 2.06 -25.79 26.76
N ARG A 773 3.14 -26.41 27.20
CA ARG A 773 3.84 -25.99 28.43
C ARG A 773 4.38 -24.58 28.31
N GLY A 774 4.04 -23.71 29.26
CA GLY A 774 4.44 -22.30 29.27
C GLY A 774 3.54 -21.35 28.47
N MET A 775 2.51 -21.85 27.80
CA MET A 775 1.53 -21.01 27.09
C MET A 775 0.48 -20.40 28.04
N ARG A 776 -0.04 -19.22 27.71
CA ARG A 776 -1.18 -18.60 28.40
C ARG A 776 -2.48 -19.31 28.01
N GLY A 777 -3.46 -19.32 28.94
CA GLY A 777 -4.71 -20.08 28.80
C GLY A 777 -5.44 -19.90 27.46
N ASP A 778 -5.63 -18.65 27.01
CA ASP A 778 -6.32 -18.35 25.76
C ASP A 778 -5.54 -18.81 24.50
N ALA A 779 -4.22 -18.63 24.50
CA ALA A 779 -3.36 -19.08 23.42
C ALA A 779 -3.29 -20.62 23.35
N ALA A 780 -3.26 -21.28 24.52
CA ALA A 780 -3.29 -22.73 24.61
C ALA A 780 -4.62 -23.32 24.11
N LEU A 781 -5.74 -22.69 24.44
CA LEU A 781 -7.06 -23.12 23.98
C LEU A 781 -7.20 -23.04 22.46
N ASN A 782 -6.77 -21.94 21.87
CA ASN A 782 -6.76 -21.78 20.40
C ASN A 782 -5.86 -22.83 19.70
N ALA A 783 -4.69 -23.11 20.26
CA ALA A 783 -3.80 -24.13 19.73
C ALA A 783 -4.44 -25.54 19.79
N VAL A 784 -5.17 -25.84 20.89
CA VAL A 784 -5.90 -27.12 21.03
C VAL A 784 -7.03 -27.20 20.02
N GLN A 785 -7.78 -26.14 19.79
CA GLN A 785 -8.86 -26.11 18.81
C GLN A 785 -8.36 -26.48 17.41
N HIS A 786 -7.34 -25.78 16.92
CA HIS A 786 -6.74 -26.06 15.60
C HIS A 786 -6.18 -27.49 15.51
N PHE A 787 -5.52 -27.96 16.58
CA PHE A 787 -4.93 -29.27 16.60
C PHE A 787 -5.95 -30.41 16.57
N ILE A 788 -7.06 -30.25 17.29
CA ILE A 788 -8.15 -31.25 17.30
C ILE A 788 -8.89 -31.23 15.95
N ASP A 789 -9.13 -30.05 15.37
CA ASP A 789 -9.77 -29.92 14.07
C ASP A 789 -8.92 -30.58 12.98
N ASP A 790 -7.60 -30.38 12.99
CA ASP A 790 -6.67 -31.01 12.05
C ASP A 790 -6.62 -32.54 12.25
N ALA A 791 -6.62 -33.03 13.50
CA ALA A 791 -6.62 -34.43 13.82
C ALA A 791 -7.90 -35.14 13.32
N ILE A 792 -9.06 -34.52 13.51
CA ILE A 792 -10.35 -35.03 13.01
C ILE A 792 -10.35 -35.03 11.48
N LEU A 793 -9.87 -33.99 10.83
CA LEU A 793 -9.84 -33.84 9.37
C LEU A 793 -8.91 -34.86 8.72
N LEU A 794 -7.81 -35.21 9.39
CA LEU A 794 -6.86 -36.23 8.95
C LEU A 794 -7.26 -37.66 9.36
N GLY A 795 -8.33 -37.82 10.14
CA GLY A 795 -8.84 -39.11 10.63
C GLY A 795 -7.84 -39.80 11.58
N MET A 796 -7.23 -39.05 12.48
CA MET A 796 -6.33 -39.60 13.48
C MET A 796 -7.14 -40.20 14.63
N PRO A 797 -6.92 -41.45 15.02
CA PRO A 797 -7.76 -42.10 16.05
C PRO A 797 -7.40 -41.66 17.47
N ARG A 798 -6.19 -41.10 17.69
CA ARG A 798 -5.73 -40.70 19.03
C ARG A 798 -4.66 -39.62 18.92
N VAL A 799 -4.73 -38.61 19.82
CA VAL A 799 -3.75 -37.53 19.97
C VAL A 799 -3.45 -37.23 21.42
N ARG A 800 -2.33 -36.57 21.69
CA ARG A 800 -1.84 -36.27 23.05
C ARG A 800 -1.56 -34.80 23.21
N ILE A 801 -2.01 -34.21 24.33
CA ILE A 801 -1.87 -32.79 24.64
C ILE A 801 -1.05 -32.63 25.94
N LEU A 802 0.15 -32.08 25.82
CA LEU A 802 1.09 -31.88 26.92
C LEU A 802 0.89 -30.51 27.54
N HIS A 803 0.22 -30.41 28.66
CA HIS A 803 -0.04 -29.14 29.38
C HIS A 803 0.74 -28.99 30.70
N GLY A 804 1.48 -30.01 31.10
CA GLY A 804 2.27 -30.01 32.36
C GLY A 804 1.41 -30.22 33.62
N LYS A 805 2.09 -30.43 34.73
CA LYS A 805 1.42 -30.76 36.02
C LYS A 805 1.03 -29.51 36.83
N GLY A 806 1.59 -28.32 36.58
CA GLY A 806 1.36 -27.03 37.27
C GLY A 806 0.13 -26.94 38.18
N ASN A 807 -0.51 -25.79 38.27
CA ASN A 807 -1.73 -25.59 39.09
C ASN A 807 -3.01 -26.22 38.48
N GLY A 808 -2.88 -27.00 37.40
CA GLY A 808 -4.01 -27.70 36.78
C GLY A 808 -4.96 -26.82 35.95
N ILE A 809 -4.73 -25.51 35.81
CA ILE A 809 -5.62 -24.57 35.11
C ILE A 809 -5.74 -24.94 33.63
N LEU A 810 -4.64 -25.17 32.93
CA LEU A 810 -4.63 -25.56 31.51
C LEU A 810 -5.36 -26.90 31.32
N ARG A 811 -5.12 -27.88 32.18
CA ARG A 811 -5.80 -29.15 32.15
C ARG A 811 -7.33 -29.01 32.26
N THR A 812 -7.78 -28.14 33.16
CA THR A 812 -9.23 -27.91 33.35
C THR A 812 -9.85 -27.21 32.14
N LEU A 813 -9.21 -26.17 31.60
CA LEU A 813 -9.67 -25.45 30.41
C LEU A 813 -9.74 -26.37 29.18
N ILE A 814 -8.67 -27.17 28.95
CA ILE A 814 -8.62 -28.09 27.80
C ILE A 814 -9.72 -29.14 27.91
N ARG A 815 -9.98 -29.70 29.09
CA ARG A 815 -11.03 -30.71 29.30
C ARG A 815 -12.42 -30.11 29.17
N GLN A 816 -12.64 -28.89 29.61
CA GLN A 816 -13.91 -28.19 29.37
C GLN A 816 -14.17 -28.00 27.88
N TYR A 817 -13.16 -27.65 27.12
CA TYR A 817 -13.28 -27.55 25.65
C TYR A 817 -13.53 -28.91 25.01
N LEU A 818 -12.75 -29.94 25.32
CA LEU A 818 -12.89 -31.28 24.74
C LEU A 818 -14.28 -31.88 25.00
N ALA A 819 -14.91 -31.56 26.12
CA ALA A 819 -16.27 -31.97 26.40
C ALA A 819 -17.33 -31.35 25.47
N THR A 820 -16.98 -30.25 24.77
CA THR A 820 -17.88 -29.59 23.81
C THR A 820 -17.70 -30.06 22.37
N VAL A 821 -16.65 -30.83 22.08
CA VAL A 821 -16.35 -31.30 20.71
C VAL A 821 -17.06 -32.61 20.42
N PRO A 822 -18.02 -32.66 19.46
CA PRO A 822 -18.86 -33.85 19.25
C PRO A 822 -18.12 -35.10 18.72
N ASN A 823 -16.91 -34.92 18.17
CA ASN A 823 -16.10 -36.01 17.60
C ASN A 823 -15.05 -36.57 18.58
N VAL A 824 -15.01 -36.10 19.83
CA VAL A 824 -14.17 -36.64 20.88
C VAL A 824 -14.93 -37.74 21.61
N GLU A 825 -14.48 -38.99 21.41
CA GLU A 825 -15.11 -40.15 22.06
C GLU A 825 -14.75 -40.26 23.52
N HIS A 826 -13.47 -40.06 23.83
CA HIS A 826 -12.95 -40.18 25.20
C HIS A 826 -11.72 -39.32 25.42
N TYR A 827 -11.52 -38.80 26.62
CA TYR A 827 -10.25 -38.16 27.04
C TYR A 827 -9.88 -38.54 28.48
N ALA A 828 -8.61 -38.88 28.72
CA ALA A 828 -8.09 -39.30 29.99
C ALA A 828 -6.67 -38.75 30.25
N ASP A 829 -6.19 -38.91 31.52
CA ASP A 829 -4.80 -38.70 31.80
C ASP A 829 -3.97 -39.82 31.19
N GLU A 830 -2.75 -39.51 30.77
CA GLU A 830 -1.79 -40.50 30.30
C GLU A 830 -1.33 -41.39 31.45
N GLN A 831 -0.83 -42.59 31.18
CA GLN A 831 -0.29 -43.50 32.18
C GLN A 831 0.84 -42.83 32.95
N VAL A 832 0.94 -43.13 34.25
CA VAL A 832 1.89 -42.50 35.17
C VAL A 832 3.34 -42.63 34.69
N GLN A 833 3.68 -43.73 33.97
CA GLN A 833 5.00 -43.97 33.42
C GLN A 833 5.35 -43.08 32.21
N PHE A 834 4.35 -42.50 31.51
CA PHE A 834 4.50 -41.69 30.30
C PHE A 834 4.13 -40.22 30.49
N GLY A 835 3.96 -39.73 31.74
CA GLY A 835 3.69 -38.33 32.03
C GLY A 835 2.51 -38.10 32.98
N GLY A 836 1.59 -39.03 33.13
CA GLY A 836 0.47 -38.99 34.06
C GLY A 836 -0.42 -37.77 33.88
N ALA A 837 -0.84 -37.14 34.96
CA ALA A 837 -1.74 -35.98 34.98
C ALA A 837 -1.20 -34.71 34.29
N GLY A 838 0.01 -34.74 33.69
CA GLY A 838 0.56 -33.62 32.88
C GLY A 838 0.24 -33.70 31.39
N ILE A 839 -0.36 -34.79 30.95
CA ILE A 839 -0.74 -35.05 29.56
C ILE A 839 -2.19 -35.53 29.53
N THR A 840 -2.98 -34.96 28.63
CA THR A 840 -4.33 -35.45 28.30
C THR A 840 -4.27 -36.19 26.98
N VAL A 841 -4.69 -37.45 26.97
CA VAL A 841 -4.87 -38.27 25.77
C VAL A 841 -6.31 -38.11 25.33
N VAL A 842 -6.50 -37.93 24.01
CA VAL A 842 -7.81 -37.70 23.40
C VAL A 842 -8.03 -38.77 22.33
N ASP A 843 -9.11 -39.51 22.44
CA ASP A 843 -9.59 -40.45 21.42
C ASP A 843 -10.67 -39.76 20.59
N LEU A 844 -10.45 -39.72 19.25
CA LEU A 844 -11.23 -39.00 18.27
C LEU A 844 -12.04 -39.96 17.37
#